data_f20ac0bb3c5b74fd15e99c6a6e562323
#
_entry.id   f20ac0bb3c5b74fd15e99c6a6e562323
#
_cell.length_a   1.000
_cell.length_b   1.000
_cell.length_c   1.000
_cell.angle_alpha   90.00
_cell.angle_beta   90.00
_cell.angle_gamma   90.00
#
_symmetry.space_group_name_H-M   'P 1'
#
loop_
_entity.id
_entity.type
_entity.pdbx_description
1 polymer ?
#
loop_
_entity_poly.entity_id
_entity_poly.type
_entity_poly.pdbx_seq_one_letter_code
_entity_poly.pdbx_strand_id
1 'polypeptide(L)'
;MQFMIFLMPCCVNLAYGSPWVFNNPYPESEANENIYYSSFNEQPKTLDPARSYSSNEYLFIAQIYEPLLEYDYYKRPYELIPLTATRLPQIRYLDAQGNPVPAGDNTKPAYSVYTIQIKKGILYQPHPALAQKKDGSYRYHHLPEDYLEKHDISKLSDFKYTGTRELIIDDYIYQIKRLANPAVSSPIYGLMSYYILGFKEYGDSLPKGLTNKNSFIDLRKYPLKGVKKLDDYTFEITLKGQYTQFLFWLAMPFFAPVPWEADLFYSQKDMDDKNLSFGWYPIGTGPFMLTENNPNRSMILEKNPNFREVYFPVNGSDADRRAGYLTNQGRRLPLIDKAVYTLEKESIPRWNKFLQGYYDMSGISADSFDQAIHINRFGEPILSQEMKDKKIYLRQTLEPSIYYTGFNMLDSVVGGNSKRARKLRQAISIAVNFDENIAIFFNGRGIPAQGPIPPGIFGYKEGKEGINPYVYQWVNNARKRKSLKDAQKLMVEAGYPGGIDPKTGKHLILHYDVMTTGGPDDKARLDWMRKQFANIGIDLNIRATLYNRFQEKMRIGHAQIFSWGWNADYPDPENFLFLLYGKNGKVKYGGENASNYENPEFDRLFNLMKNRPNDLQRQKLIDKMLAIVRYDAPWVWGMHSEDFILSQDWVSNIKSNTITLNTLKYVSVNVPERNQLRRSWNQPVFWPLGVLFG
;
A
#
# COMPACT_ATOMS: atom_id res chain seq x y z
N MET A 1 2.59 35.24 -70.06
CA MET A 1 2.27 34.09 -69.25
C MET A 1 2.01 34.60 -67.80
N GLN A 2 0.74 34.89 -67.49
CA GLN A 2 0.32 35.42 -66.20
C GLN A 2 0.05 34.26 -65.28
N PHE A 3 0.75 34.22 -64.15
CA PHE A 3 0.45 33.30 -63.07
C PHE A 3 -0.61 33.94 -62.14
N MET A 4 -1.77 33.40 -62.16
CA MET A 4 -2.89 33.76 -61.28
C MET A 4 -2.74 32.99 -59.96
N ILE A 5 -2.36 33.65 -58.86
CA ILE A 5 -2.33 33.08 -57.52
C ILE A 5 -3.73 33.12 -56.97
N PHE A 6 -4.33 31.94 -56.77
CA PHE A 6 -5.58 31.76 -56.01
C PHE A 6 -5.28 31.83 -54.52
N LEU A 7 -5.61 32.96 -53.90
CA LEU A 7 -5.74 33.06 -52.45
C LEU A 7 -7.05 32.43 -52.04
N MET A 8 -6.97 31.23 -51.44
CA MET A 8 -8.08 30.64 -50.69
C MET A 8 -8.20 31.36 -49.36
N PRO A 9 -9.32 32.00 -49.02
CA PRO A 9 -9.54 32.51 -47.67
C PRO A 9 -9.78 31.33 -46.72
N CYS A 10 -8.82 31.02 -45.85
CA CYS A 10 -9.07 30.21 -44.69
C CYS A 10 -10.07 30.92 -43.76
N CYS A 11 -11.35 30.58 -43.86
CA CYS A 11 -12.34 30.95 -42.87
C CYS A 11 -11.99 30.26 -41.57
N VAL A 12 -11.22 30.91 -40.71
CA VAL A 12 -11.12 30.54 -39.31
C VAL A 12 -12.46 30.86 -38.68
N ASN A 13 -13.35 29.88 -38.58
CA ASN A 13 -14.51 29.95 -37.73
C ASN A 13 -14.04 30.11 -36.30
N LEU A 14 -13.98 31.36 -35.81
CA LEU A 14 -13.92 31.65 -34.39
C LEU A 14 -15.25 31.20 -33.76
N ALA A 15 -15.33 29.92 -33.39
CA ALA A 15 -16.42 29.42 -32.57
C ALA A 15 -16.29 30.02 -31.16
N TYR A 16 -16.86 31.22 -31.01
CA TYR A 16 -17.16 31.76 -29.70
C TYR A 16 -18.14 30.79 -29.00
N GLY A 17 -17.66 30.11 -27.98
CA GLY A 17 -18.54 29.35 -27.08
C GLY A 17 -18.37 27.84 -27.03
N SER A 18 -17.26 27.25 -27.50
CA SER A 18 -16.98 25.84 -27.17
C SER A 18 -16.75 25.70 -25.66
N PRO A 19 -17.51 24.86 -24.96
CA PRO A 19 -17.25 24.56 -23.56
C PRO A 19 -15.96 23.79 -23.36
N TRP A 20 -15.28 23.44 -24.42
CA TRP A 20 -14.16 22.52 -24.50
C TRP A 20 -12.82 23.19 -24.18
N VAL A 21 -12.01 22.48 -23.39
CA VAL A 21 -10.65 22.93 -23.03
C VAL A 21 -9.70 22.53 -24.14
N PHE A 22 -8.90 23.50 -24.65
CA PHE A 22 -7.85 23.22 -25.62
C PHE A 22 -6.87 22.18 -25.05
N ASN A 23 -6.43 21.22 -25.85
CA ASN A 23 -5.55 20.09 -25.49
C ASN A 23 -6.05 19.17 -24.34
N ASN A 24 -7.34 19.15 -24.06
CA ASN A 24 -7.92 18.25 -23.07
C ASN A 24 -7.69 16.76 -23.47
N PRO A 25 -7.06 15.93 -22.60
CA PRO A 25 -6.81 14.52 -22.91
C PRO A 25 -8.06 13.63 -22.77
N TYR A 26 -9.16 14.17 -22.23
CA TYR A 26 -10.38 13.41 -21.94
C TYR A 26 -11.47 13.66 -22.98
N PRO A 27 -12.40 12.69 -23.18
CA PRO A 27 -13.51 12.85 -24.10
C PRO A 27 -14.42 14.04 -23.73
N GLU A 28 -14.93 14.76 -24.75
CA GLU A 28 -15.85 15.88 -24.54
C GLU A 28 -17.15 15.45 -23.87
N SER A 29 -17.63 14.26 -24.18
CA SER A 29 -18.81 13.65 -23.57
C SER A 29 -18.73 13.54 -22.04
N GLU A 30 -17.52 13.43 -21.50
CA GLU A 30 -17.26 13.30 -20.05
C GLU A 30 -17.11 14.65 -19.33
N ALA A 31 -17.14 15.79 -20.03
CA ALA A 31 -16.83 17.10 -19.45
C ALA A 31 -17.75 17.47 -18.25
N ASN A 32 -19.02 17.04 -18.28
CA ASN A 32 -19.99 17.31 -17.24
C ASN A 32 -20.21 16.14 -16.28
N GLU A 33 -19.47 15.06 -16.43
CA GLU A 33 -19.58 13.90 -15.53
C GLU A 33 -18.79 14.12 -14.23
N ASN A 34 -19.28 13.51 -13.16
CA ASN A 34 -18.66 13.59 -11.84
C ASN A 34 -17.51 12.59 -11.73
N ILE A 35 -16.41 12.88 -12.42
CA ILE A 35 -15.22 12.03 -12.54
C ILE A 35 -14.08 12.61 -11.72
N TYR A 36 -13.42 11.75 -10.95
CA TYR A 36 -12.13 12.02 -10.31
C TYR A 36 -10.99 11.55 -11.22
N TYR A 37 -10.03 12.42 -11.51
CA TYR A 37 -8.87 12.13 -12.35
C TYR A 37 -7.59 12.08 -11.52
N SER A 38 -6.85 10.99 -11.62
CA SER A 38 -5.61 10.78 -10.90
C SER A 38 -4.60 9.98 -11.74
N SER A 39 -3.46 9.64 -11.14
CA SER A 39 -2.42 8.85 -11.78
C SER A 39 -1.87 7.79 -10.84
N PHE A 40 -1.23 6.78 -11.42
CA PHE A 40 -0.37 5.83 -10.73
C PHE A 40 0.96 5.70 -11.47
N ASN A 41 2.03 5.35 -10.77
CA ASN A 41 3.37 5.30 -11.35
C ASN A 41 3.91 3.87 -11.53
N GLU A 42 3.31 2.90 -10.83
CA GLU A 42 3.72 1.49 -10.85
C GLU A 42 2.55 0.58 -11.12
N GLN A 43 2.78 -0.41 -11.97
CA GLN A 43 1.77 -1.40 -12.35
C GLN A 43 1.46 -2.32 -11.16
N PRO A 44 0.18 -2.53 -10.80
CA PRO A 44 -0.21 -3.55 -9.85
C PRO A 44 0.24 -4.95 -10.31
N LYS A 45 0.77 -5.73 -9.39
CA LYS A 45 1.13 -7.13 -9.66
C LYS A 45 -0.10 -8.03 -9.69
N THR A 46 -1.05 -7.75 -8.80
CA THR A 46 -2.29 -8.52 -8.66
C THR A 46 -3.33 -7.69 -7.92
N LEU A 47 -4.61 -7.89 -8.27
CA LEU A 47 -5.75 -7.31 -7.54
C LEU A 47 -6.51 -8.38 -6.73
N ASP A 48 -5.96 -9.59 -6.61
CA ASP A 48 -6.50 -10.65 -5.75
C ASP A 48 -6.26 -10.30 -4.27
N PRO A 49 -7.31 -10.13 -3.45
CA PRO A 49 -7.18 -9.71 -2.05
C PRO A 49 -6.46 -10.75 -1.18
N ALA A 50 -6.40 -12.02 -1.61
CA ALA A 50 -5.63 -13.05 -0.90
C ALA A 50 -4.12 -12.95 -1.15
N ARG A 51 -3.69 -12.29 -2.21
CA ARG A 51 -2.29 -12.24 -2.69
C ARG A 51 -1.66 -10.85 -2.64
N SER A 52 -2.49 -9.82 -2.72
CA SER A 52 -2.05 -8.43 -2.75
C SER A 52 -1.58 -7.97 -1.36
N TYR A 53 -0.38 -7.38 -1.30
CA TYR A 53 0.13 -6.75 -0.08
C TYR A 53 1.04 -5.57 -0.45
N SER A 54 0.50 -4.64 -1.22
CA SER A 54 1.22 -3.45 -1.67
C SER A 54 0.29 -2.26 -1.80
N SER A 55 0.75 -1.06 -1.43
CA SER A 55 -0.04 0.17 -1.43
C SER A 55 -0.53 0.57 -2.83
N ASN A 56 0.26 0.28 -3.89
CA ASN A 56 -0.16 0.55 -5.28
C ASN A 56 -1.32 -0.35 -5.72
N GLU A 57 -1.44 -1.55 -5.18
CA GLU A 57 -2.57 -2.47 -5.41
C GLU A 57 -3.77 -2.06 -4.55
N TYR A 58 -3.53 -1.67 -3.29
CA TYR A 58 -4.57 -1.23 -2.35
C TYR A 58 -5.31 0.03 -2.83
N LEU A 59 -4.65 0.88 -3.62
CA LEU A 59 -5.30 2.02 -4.28
C LEU A 59 -6.58 1.62 -5.01
N PHE A 60 -6.60 0.44 -5.61
CA PHE A 60 -7.74 -0.10 -6.36
C PHE A 60 -8.60 -1.05 -5.52
N ILE A 61 -7.98 -2.07 -4.91
CA ILE A 61 -8.75 -3.12 -4.23
C ILE A 61 -9.52 -2.63 -3.01
N ALA A 62 -9.03 -1.61 -2.31
CA ALA A 62 -9.72 -1.03 -1.16
C ALA A 62 -11.03 -0.29 -1.55
N GLN A 63 -11.25 0.00 -2.83
CA GLN A 63 -12.49 0.61 -3.33
C GLN A 63 -13.53 -0.44 -3.73
N ILE A 64 -13.09 -1.69 -3.94
CA ILE A 64 -13.89 -2.78 -4.53
C ILE A 64 -14.28 -3.79 -3.46
N TYR A 65 -13.33 -4.16 -2.60
CA TYR A 65 -13.53 -5.13 -1.53
C TYR A 65 -13.89 -4.45 -0.21
N GLU A 66 -14.84 -5.03 0.51
CA GLU A 66 -15.22 -4.56 1.84
C GLU A 66 -14.94 -5.64 2.89
N PRO A 67 -13.95 -5.44 3.77
CA PRO A 67 -13.75 -6.31 4.92
C PRO A 67 -14.86 -6.12 5.97
N LEU A 68 -14.74 -6.82 7.10
CA LEU A 68 -15.73 -6.77 8.18
C LEU A 68 -15.76 -5.43 8.91
N LEU A 69 -14.60 -4.81 9.08
CA LEU A 69 -14.39 -3.55 9.81
C LEU A 69 -13.72 -2.52 8.91
N GLU A 70 -13.82 -1.25 9.29
CA GLU A 70 -13.05 -0.13 8.72
C GLU A 70 -12.66 0.83 9.84
N TYR A 71 -11.84 1.85 9.51
CA TYR A 71 -11.53 2.93 10.45
C TYR A 71 -12.50 4.09 10.27
N ASP A 72 -12.91 4.69 11.39
CA ASP A 72 -13.72 5.92 11.36
C ASP A 72 -13.02 7.00 10.56
N TYR A 73 -13.76 7.64 9.64
CA TYR A 73 -13.21 8.64 8.71
C TYR A 73 -12.63 9.86 9.42
N TYR A 74 -13.27 10.30 10.53
CA TYR A 74 -12.87 11.50 11.26
C TYR A 74 -11.92 11.24 12.43
N LYS A 75 -12.06 10.10 13.11
CA LYS A 75 -11.38 9.84 14.39
C LYS A 75 -9.86 9.75 14.25
N ARG A 76 -9.18 10.55 15.09
CA ARG A 76 -7.74 10.46 15.34
C ARG A 76 -7.49 10.59 16.85
N PRO A 77 -6.81 9.64 17.50
CA PRO A 77 -6.25 8.39 16.95
C PRO A 77 -7.29 7.52 16.24
N TYR A 78 -6.81 6.65 15.33
CA TYR A 78 -7.68 5.77 14.53
C TYR A 78 -8.52 4.85 15.40
N GLU A 79 -9.80 4.73 15.07
CA GLU A 79 -10.78 3.90 15.78
C GLU A 79 -11.47 2.97 14.78
N LEU A 80 -11.54 1.66 15.11
CA LEU A 80 -12.24 0.67 14.28
C LEU A 80 -13.75 0.79 14.47
N ILE A 81 -14.46 0.73 13.34
CA ILE A 81 -15.93 0.70 13.29
C ILE A 81 -16.40 -0.47 12.40
N PRO A 82 -17.66 -0.92 12.57
CA PRO A 82 -18.24 -1.94 11.70
C PRO A 82 -18.45 -1.43 10.26
N LEU A 83 -17.95 -2.17 9.25
CA LEU A 83 -18.21 -1.90 7.84
C LEU A 83 -19.33 -2.80 7.31
N THR A 84 -19.04 -4.07 7.01
CA THR A 84 -20.05 -5.07 6.66
C THR A 84 -20.57 -5.81 7.90
N ALA A 85 -19.80 -5.86 8.98
CA ALA A 85 -20.29 -6.36 10.27
C ALA A 85 -21.38 -5.44 10.85
N THR A 86 -22.26 -6.00 11.66
CA THR A 86 -23.31 -5.25 12.40
C THR A 86 -22.74 -4.51 13.61
N ARG A 87 -21.67 -5.02 14.20
CA ARG A 87 -20.94 -4.51 15.38
C ARG A 87 -19.51 -5.04 15.39
N LEU A 88 -18.69 -4.52 16.30
CA LEU A 88 -17.38 -5.12 16.56
C LEU A 88 -17.53 -6.55 17.04
N PRO A 89 -16.60 -7.48 16.68
CA PRO A 89 -16.66 -8.88 17.09
C PRO A 89 -16.74 -9.04 18.60
N GLN A 90 -17.58 -9.96 19.07
CA GLN A 90 -17.58 -10.40 20.48
C GLN A 90 -16.48 -11.42 20.69
N ILE A 91 -15.63 -11.19 21.69
CA ILE A 91 -14.47 -12.03 21.97
C ILE A 91 -14.71 -12.81 23.25
N ARG A 92 -14.57 -14.14 23.19
CA ARG A 92 -14.58 -15.05 24.35
C ARG A 92 -13.21 -15.70 24.46
N TYR A 93 -12.70 -15.77 25.68
CA TYR A 93 -11.44 -16.46 25.98
C TYR A 93 -11.72 -17.82 26.58
N LEU A 94 -11.00 -18.86 26.15
CA LEU A 94 -11.18 -20.24 26.62
C LEU A 94 -9.85 -20.80 27.09
N ASP A 95 -9.91 -21.69 28.11
CA ASP A 95 -8.78 -22.52 28.53
C ASP A 95 -8.50 -23.66 27.54
N ALA A 96 -7.54 -24.54 27.86
CA ALA A 96 -7.18 -25.68 27.00
C ALA A 96 -8.29 -26.76 26.94
N GLN A 97 -9.21 -26.81 27.92
CA GLN A 97 -10.36 -27.70 28.00
C GLN A 97 -11.59 -27.10 27.29
N GLY A 98 -11.53 -25.84 26.86
CA GLY A 98 -12.63 -25.14 26.22
C GLY A 98 -13.59 -24.43 27.19
N ASN A 99 -13.24 -24.31 28.45
CA ASN A 99 -14.06 -23.58 29.43
C ASN A 99 -13.78 -22.06 29.33
N PRO A 100 -14.79 -21.22 29.60
CA PRO A 100 -14.58 -19.76 29.59
C PRO A 100 -13.56 -19.32 30.66
N VAL A 101 -12.61 -18.46 30.24
CA VAL A 101 -11.69 -17.74 31.13
C VAL A 101 -12.31 -16.39 31.46
N PRO A 102 -12.64 -16.09 32.74
CA PRO A 102 -13.24 -14.83 33.15
C PRO A 102 -12.34 -13.64 32.84
N ALA A 103 -12.96 -12.47 32.56
CA ALA A 103 -12.24 -11.24 32.41
C ALA A 103 -11.52 -10.86 33.71
N GLY A 104 -10.22 -10.55 33.62
CA GLY A 104 -9.40 -10.22 34.81
C GLY A 104 -8.71 -11.39 35.47
N ASP A 105 -8.97 -12.63 35.04
CA ASP A 105 -8.20 -13.80 35.47
C ASP A 105 -6.76 -13.71 34.86
N ASN A 106 -5.77 -14.06 35.69
CA ASN A 106 -4.38 -14.14 35.27
C ASN A 106 -4.07 -15.37 34.39
N THR A 107 -5.04 -16.27 34.22
CA THR A 107 -4.91 -17.46 33.37
C THR A 107 -4.73 -17.05 31.91
N LYS A 108 -3.63 -17.45 31.33
CA LYS A 108 -3.38 -17.21 29.91
C LYS A 108 -4.34 -18.05 29.06
N PRO A 109 -5.21 -17.45 28.25
CA PRO A 109 -6.15 -18.20 27.44
C PRO A 109 -5.44 -19.09 26.41
N ALA A 110 -5.94 -20.31 26.25
CA ALA A 110 -5.49 -21.22 25.19
C ALA A 110 -6.10 -20.86 23.84
N TYR A 111 -7.32 -20.31 23.86
CA TYR A 111 -8.04 -19.92 22.66
C TYR A 111 -8.77 -18.58 22.85
N SER A 112 -8.92 -17.83 21.73
CA SER A 112 -9.82 -16.67 21.60
C SER A 112 -10.83 -16.96 20.51
N VAL A 113 -12.13 -16.83 20.81
CA VAL A 113 -13.21 -17.04 19.85
C VAL A 113 -13.86 -15.70 19.54
N TYR A 114 -13.79 -15.30 18.27
CA TYR A 114 -14.37 -14.08 17.72
C TYR A 114 -15.70 -14.41 17.06
N THR A 115 -16.81 -13.98 17.65
CA THR A 115 -18.14 -14.14 17.06
C THR A 115 -18.47 -12.88 16.25
N ILE A 116 -18.76 -13.05 14.97
CA ILE A 116 -18.93 -12.00 13.97
C ILE A 116 -20.30 -12.16 13.32
N GLN A 117 -21.06 -11.05 13.24
CA GLN A 117 -22.34 -10.98 12.55
C GLN A 117 -22.29 -9.92 11.47
N ILE A 118 -22.72 -10.25 10.24
CA ILE A 118 -22.77 -9.32 9.11
C ILE A 118 -24.17 -8.74 8.87
N LYS A 119 -24.21 -7.60 8.18
CA LYS A 119 -25.44 -6.94 7.73
C LYS A 119 -26.08 -7.74 6.61
N LYS A 120 -27.42 -7.78 6.59
CA LYS A 120 -28.21 -8.39 5.51
C LYS A 120 -28.36 -7.43 4.33
N GLY A 121 -28.68 -7.96 3.15
CA GLY A 121 -29.02 -7.17 1.96
C GLY A 121 -27.81 -6.54 1.24
N ILE A 122 -26.58 -6.91 1.58
CA ILE A 122 -25.38 -6.46 0.86
C ILE A 122 -25.25 -7.30 -0.42
N LEU A 123 -25.14 -6.64 -1.58
CA LEU A 123 -25.05 -7.28 -2.89
C LEU A 123 -23.64 -7.16 -3.48
N TYR A 124 -23.22 -8.19 -4.21
CA TYR A 124 -22.05 -8.09 -5.07
C TYR A 124 -22.30 -7.18 -6.27
N GLN A 125 -21.23 -6.60 -6.80
CA GLN A 125 -21.27 -5.94 -8.12
C GLN A 125 -21.77 -6.89 -9.21
N PRO A 126 -22.37 -6.37 -10.31
CA PRO A 126 -22.72 -7.18 -11.46
C PRO A 126 -21.51 -7.90 -12.02
N HIS A 127 -21.57 -9.24 -12.18
CA HIS A 127 -20.45 -10.04 -12.64
C HIS A 127 -20.91 -11.27 -13.45
N PRO A 128 -20.18 -11.68 -14.52
CA PRO A 128 -20.52 -12.88 -15.30
C PRO A 128 -20.58 -14.17 -14.48
N ALA A 129 -19.67 -14.32 -13.50
CA ALA A 129 -19.64 -15.49 -12.61
C ALA A 129 -20.95 -15.72 -11.84
N LEU A 130 -21.73 -14.65 -11.62
CA LEU A 130 -22.99 -14.67 -10.88
C LEU A 130 -24.22 -14.67 -11.83
N ALA A 131 -24.02 -14.69 -13.14
CA ALA A 131 -25.11 -14.70 -14.11
C ALA A 131 -25.85 -16.04 -14.10
N GLN A 132 -27.16 -16.02 -13.85
CA GLN A 132 -28.02 -17.21 -13.81
C GLN A 132 -28.90 -17.33 -15.06
N LYS A 133 -29.28 -18.56 -15.37
CA LYS A 133 -30.33 -18.90 -16.31
C LYS A 133 -31.69 -18.86 -15.60
N LYS A 134 -32.77 -19.02 -16.37
CA LYS A 134 -34.14 -19.06 -15.84
C LYS A 134 -34.39 -20.20 -14.84
N ASP A 135 -33.64 -21.29 -14.97
CA ASP A 135 -33.70 -22.45 -14.08
C ASP A 135 -32.85 -22.32 -12.81
N GLY A 136 -32.22 -21.16 -12.60
CA GLY A 136 -31.34 -20.90 -11.45
C GLY A 136 -29.91 -21.41 -11.58
N SER A 137 -29.58 -22.17 -12.64
CA SER A 137 -28.20 -22.61 -12.90
C SER A 137 -27.33 -21.45 -13.37
N TYR A 138 -26.04 -21.47 -13.00
CA TYR A 138 -25.10 -20.44 -13.44
C TYR A 138 -24.79 -20.57 -14.94
N ARG A 139 -24.83 -19.47 -15.64
CA ARG A 139 -24.71 -19.41 -17.10
C ARG A 139 -23.31 -19.74 -17.60
N TYR A 140 -22.30 -19.31 -16.89
CA TYR A 140 -20.91 -19.38 -17.30
C TYR A 140 -20.04 -20.29 -16.41
N HIS A 141 -20.68 -21.24 -15.72
CA HIS A 141 -19.99 -22.33 -15.06
C HIS A 141 -19.93 -23.55 -15.99
N HIS A 142 -18.82 -24.29 -15.97
CA HIS A 142 -18.62 -25.50 -16.79
C HIS A 142 -18.75 -25.23 -18.31
N LEU A 143 -18.04 -24.20 -18.79
CA LEU A 143 -18.01 -23.82 -20.21
C LEU A 143 -17.35 -24.90 -21.06
N PRO A 144 -17.81 -25.11 -22.32
CA PRO A 144 -17.09 -25.91 -23.31
C PRO A 144 -15.66 -25.40 -23.51
N GLU A 145 -14.75 -26.27 -23.89
CA GLU A 145 -13.32 -25.96 -24.04
C GLU A 145 -13.02 -24.82 -25.04
N ASP A 146 -13.81 -24.70 -26.09
CA ASP A 146 -13.68 -23.70 -27.16
C ASP A 146 -14.56 -22.46 -26.95
N TYR A 147 -15.20 -22.33 -25.79
CA TYR A 147 -16.22 -21.29 -25.56
C TYR A 147 -15.69 -19.88 -25.75
N LEU A 148 -14.52 -19.57 -25.17
CA LEU A 148 -13.94 -18.23 -25.22
C LEU A 148 -13.54 -17.81 -26.63
N GLU A 149 -13.01 -18.77 -27.43
CA GLU A 149 -12.66 -18.55 -28.81
C GLU A 149 -13.89 -18.37 -29.69
N LYS A 150 -14.85 -19.28 -29.56
CA LYS A 150 -16.10 -19.28 -30.35
C LYS A 150 -16.94 -18.02 -30.14
N HIS A 151 -16.87 -17.40 -28.99
CA HIS A 151 -17.62 -16.20 -28.64
C HIS A 151 -16.78 -14.91 -28.65
N ASP A 152 -15.52 -14.99 -29.15
CA ASP A 152 -14.57 -13.87 -29.22
C ASP A 152 -14.40 -13.13 -27.85
N ILE A 153 -14.32 -13.93 -26.77
CA ILE A 153 -14.14 -13.41 -25.41
C ILE A 153 -12.66 -13.15 -25.17
N SER A 154 -12.30 -11.89 -24.92
CA SER A 154 -10.93 -11.46 -24.60
C SER A 154 -10.82 -10.67 -23.28
N LYS A 155 -11.94 -10.14 -22.79
CA LYS A 155 -12.04 -9.37 -21.54
C LYS A 155 -13.39 -9.65 -20.85
N LEU A 156 -13.50 -9.26 -19.58
CA LEU A 156 -14.68 -9.54 -18.77
C LEU A 156 -15.98 -8.93 -19.36
N SER A 157 -15.89 -7.76 -19.98
CA SER A 157 -17.04 -7.07 -20.60
C SER A 157 -17.58 -7.73 -21.86
N ASP A 158 -16.87 -8.71 -22.44
CA ASP A 158 -17.34 -9.45 -23.62
C ASP A 158 -18.39 -10.51 -23.25
N PHE A 159 -18.52 -10.85 -21.96
CA PHE A 159 -19.61 -11.71 -21.49
C PHE A 159 -20.94 -10.94 -21.50
N LYS A 160 -21.88 -11.43 -22.29
CA LYS A 160 -23.17 -10.77 -22.55
C LYS A 160 -24.05 -10.59 -21.30
N TYR A 161 -23.96 -11.50 -20.33
CA TYR A 161 -24.82 -11.49 -19.16
C TYR A 161 -24.02 -11.37 -17.89
N THR A 162 -24.51 -10.55 -16.98
CA THR A 162 -24.01 -10.42 -15.61
C THR A 162 -25.11 -10.75 -14.62
N GLY A 163 -24.74 -11.05 -13.39
CA GLY A 163 -25.68 -11.28 -12.30
C GLY A 163 -25.11 -10.74 -11.00
N THR A 164 -25.91 -10.84 -9.96
CA THR A 164 -25.53 -10.49 -8.58
C THR A 164 -26.18 -11.48 -7.63
N ARG A 165 -25.69 -11.53 -6.40
CA ARG A 165 -26.34 -12.18 -5.26
C ARG A 165 -25.98 -11.49 -3.95
N GLU A 166 -26.72 -11.81 -2.91
CA GLU A 166 -26.45 -11.35 -1.56
C GLU A 166 -25.17 -11.95 -0.98
N LEU A 167 -24.46 -11.14 -0.24
CA LEU A 167 -23.31 -11.52 0.58
C LEU A 167 -23.78 -12.35 1.77
N ILE A 168 -23.17 -13.52 1.95
CA ILE A 168 -23.38 -14.39 3.09
C ILE A 168 -22.08 -14.77 3.77
N ILE A 169 -22.14 -15.33 4.95
CA ILE A 169 -20.96 -15.70 5.74
C ILE A 169 -20.05 -16.70 5.03
N ASP A 170 -20.62 -17.57 4.19
CA ASP A 170 -19.83 -18.55 3.42
C ASP A 170 -18.77 -17.88 2.55
N ASP A 171 -18.96 -16.63 2.09
CA ASP A 171 -18.01 -15.90 1.28
C ASP A 171 -16.77 -15.47 2.09
N TYR A 172 -16.96 -15.10 3.36
CA TYR A 172 -15.84 -14.82 4.27
C TYR A 172 -15.11 -16.10 4.64
N ILE A 173 -15.84 -17.19 4.92
CA ILE A 173 -15.25 -18.49 5.20
C ILE A 173 -14.47 -18.98 4.00
N TYR A 174 -15.00 -18.78 2.79
CA TYR A 174 -14.32 -19.15 1.55
C TYR A 174 -13.00 -18.37 1.36
N GLN A 175 -13.00 -17.07 1.59
CA GLN A 175 -11.79 -16.26 1.53
C GLN A 175 -10.75 -16.69 2.58
N ILE A 176 -11.15 -16.97 3.80
CA ILE A 176 -10.23 -17.49 4.84
C ILE A 176 -9.61 -18.83 4.40
N LYS A 177 -10.39 -19.69 3.75
CA LYS A 177 -9.91 -20.93 3.17
C LYS A 177 -8.98 -20.72 1.98
N ARG A 178 -9.21 -19.67 1.15
CA ARG A 178 -8.27 -19.27 0.09
C ARG A 178 -6.94 -18.81 0.69
N LEU A 179 -6.95 -18.01 1.76
CA LEU A 179 -5.73 -17.60 2.47
C LEU A 179 -4.94 -18.82 3.00
N ALA A 180 -5.64 -19.87 3.42
CA ALA A 180 -5.05 -21.11 3.92
C ALA A 180 -4.59 -22.07 2.83
N ASN A 181 -4.92 -21.82 1.56
CA ASN A 181 -4.53 -22.65 0.44
C ASN A 181 -3.11 -22.29 -0.05
N PRO A 182 -2.10 -23.19 0.07
CA PRO A 182 -0.74 -22.91 -0.36
C PRO A 182 -0.61 -22.54 -1.86
N ALA A 183 -1.52 -23.04 -2.72
CA ALA A 183 -1.52 -22.71 -4.14
C ALA A 183 -1.83 -21.22 -4.42
N VAL A 184 -2.57 -20.55 -3.54
CA VAL A 184 -2.84 -19.11 -3.62
C VAL A 184 -1.60 -18.28 -3.29
N SER A 185 -0.68 -18.82 -2.47
CA SER A 185 0.56 -18.14 -2.06
C SER A 185 0.31 -16.80 -1.35
N SER A 186 -0.60 -16.81 -0.37
CA SER A 186 -0.90 -15.62 0.43
C SER A 186 0.31 -15.17 1.26
N PRO A 187 0.67 -13.87 1.25
CA PRO A 187 1.79 -13.34 2.05
C PRO A 187 1.54 -13.43 3.56
N ILE A 188 0.29 -13.54 3.99
CA ILE A 188 -0.07 -13.68 5.41
C ILE A 188 -0.28 -15.14 5.84
N TYR A 189 -0.04 -16.12 4.95
CA TYR A 189 -0.21 -17.55 5.25
C TYR A 189 0.57 -17.97 6.52
N GLY A 190 1.84 -17.58 6.61
CA GLY A 190 2.70 -17.93 7.75
C GLY A 190 2.17 -17.38 9.07
N LEU A 191 1.79 -16.10 9.09
CA LEU A 191 1.26 -15.44 10.27
C LEU A 191 -0.10 -16.03 10.69
N MET A 192 -1.01 -16.22 9.75
CA MET A 192 -2.34 -16.78 10.05
C MET A 192 -2.27 -18.25 10.45
N SER A 193 -1.32 -19.02 9.93
CA SER A 193 -1.04 -20.40 10.38
C SER A 193 -0.62 -20.49 11.84
N TYR A 194 0.04 -19.44 12.35
CA TYR A 194 0.39 -19.35 13.75
C TYR A 194 -0.82 -19.09 14.65
N TYR A 195 -1.77 -18.28 14.20
CA TYR A 195 -2.89 -17.83 15.03
C TYR A 195 -4.18 -18.60 14.78
N ILE A 196 -4.67 -18.76 13.56
CA ILE A 196 -5.96 -19.40 13.29
C ILE A 196 -5.85 -20.91 13.54
N LEU A 197 -6.76 -21.43 14.35
CA LEU A 197 -6.79 -22.85 14.72
C LEU A 197 -7.02 -23.75 13.49
N GLY A 198 -6.10 -24.68 13.25
CA GLY A 198 -6.22 -25.63 12.14
C GLY A 198 -5.92 -25.05 10.74
N PHE A 199 -5.40 -23.83 10.64
CA PHE A 199 -5.17 -23.14 9.36
C PHE A 199 -4.09 -23.85 8.53
N LYS A 200 -2.96 -24.18 9.13
CA LYS A 200 -1.89 -24.91 8.47
C LYS A 200 -2.31 -26.32 8.09
N GLU A 201 -2.93 -27.03 9.02
CA GLU A 201 -3.43 -28.38 8.84
C GLU A 201 -4.45 -28.45 7.69
N TYR A 202 -5.29 -27.41 7.55
CA TYR A 202 -6.20 -27.26 6.41
C TYR A 202 -5.42 -27.18 5.09
N GLY A 203 -4.45 -26.28 5.00
CA GLY A 203 -3.61 -26.14 3.79
C GLY A 203 -2.88 -27.44 3.43
N ASP A 204 -2.36 -28.15 4.45
CA ASP A 204 -1.66 -29.42 4.26
C ASP A 204 -2.60 -30.56 3.79
N SER A 205 -3.91 -30.47 4.10
CA SER A 205 -4.93 -31.46 3.73
C SER A 205 -5.48 -31.30 2.31
N LEU A 206 -5.25 -30.16 1.68
CA LEU A 206 -5.71 -29.92 0.30
C LEU A 206 -4.97 -30.80 -0.71
N PRO A 207 -5.62 -31.18 -1.81
CA PRO A 207 -4.98 -31.97 -2.87
C PRO A 207 -3.69 -31.31 -3.36
N LYS A 208 -2.60 -32.07 -3.37
CA LYS A 208 -1.29 -31.63 -3.88
C LYS A 208 -1.15 -32.03 -5.35
N GLY A 209 -0.47 -31.18 -6.13
CA GLY A 209 -0.10 -31.54 -7.51
C GLY A 209 -1.13 -31.13 -8.57
N LEU A 210 -2.18 -30.41 -8.23
CA LEU A 210 -3.04 -29.73 -9.20
C LEU A 210 -2.30 -28.49 -9.73
N THR A 211 -1.17 -28.74 -10.41
CA THR A 211 -0.35 -27.69 -11.07
C THR A 211 -0.97 -27.21 -12.38
N ASN A 212 -2.03 -27.86 -12.85
CA ASN A 212 -2.77 -27.40 -14.00
C ASN A 212 -3.51 -26.11 -13.64
N LYS A 213 -3.20 -25.02 -14.31
CA LYS A 213 -3.83 -23.70 -14.16
C LYS A 213 -5.36 -23.72 -14.22
N ASN A 214 -5.95 -24.81 -14.70
CA ASN A 214 -7.37 -25.01 -14.97
C ASN A 214 -8.05 -25.98 -13.99
N SER A 215 -7.53 -26.12 -12.75
CA SER A 215 -8.07 -27.09 -11.78
C SER A 215 -8.77 -26.37 -10.64
N PHE A 216 -10.09 -26.35 -10.63
CA PHE A 216 -10.90 -25.86 -9.52
C PHE A 216 -10.87 -26.83 -8.34
N ILE A 217 -10.44 -26.37 -7.19
CA ILE A 217 -10.59 -27.07 -5.91
C ILE A 217 -11.77 -26.43 -5.17
N ASP A 218 -12.85 -27.18 -5.02
CA ASP A 218 -13.99 -26.72 -4.23
C ASP A 218 -13.63 -26.69 -2.74
N LEU A 219 -13.11 -25.56 -2.26
CA LEU A 219 -12.67 -25.35 -0.88
C LEU A 219 -13.81 -25.51 0.13
N ARG A 220 -15.08 -25.46 -0.30
CA ARG A 220 -16.24 -25.67 0.57
C ARG A 220 -16.29 -27.10 1.14
N LYS A 221 -15.77 -28.07 0.39
CA LYS A 221 -15.76 -29.49 0.77
C LYS A 221 -14.77 -29.83 1.89
N TYR A 222 -13.82 -28.96 2.19
CA TYR A 222 -12.79 -29.19 3.20
C TYR A 222 -13.08 -28.34 4.44
N PRO A 223 -13.23 -28.95 5.63
CA PRO A 223 -13.51 -28.21 6.86
C PRO A 223 -12.25 -27.53 7.40
N LEU A 224 -12.38 -26.26 7.82
CA LEU A 224 -11.35 -25.53 8.54
C LEU A 224 -11.74 -25.45 10.02
N LYS A 225 -10.98 -26.12 10.91
CA LYS A 225 -11.31 -26.29 12.33
C LYS A 225 -11.54 -24.96 13.07
N GLY A 226 -10.76 -23.93 12.72
CA GLY A 226 -10.82 -22.62 13.38
C GLY A 226 -11.94 -21.71 12.89
N VAL A 227 -12.78 -22.14 11.96
CA VAL A 227 -13.88 -21.32 11.43
C VAL A 227 -15.18 -22.10 11.47
N LYS A 228 -16.20 -21.54 12.12
CA LYS A 228 -17.50 -22.20 12.33
C LYS A 228 -18.63 -21.29 11.86
N LYS A 229 -19.41 -21.72 10.88
CA LYS A 229 -20.68 -21.11 10.51
C LYS A 229 -21.72 -21.39 11.59
N LEU A 230 -22.44 -20.37 12.07
CA LEU A 230 -23.56 -20.51 12.99
C LEU A 230 -24.90 -20.39 12.25
N ASP A 231 -25.01 -19.39 11.35
CA ASP A 231 -26.11 -19.19 10.40
C ASP A 231 -25.58 -18.46 9.15
N ASP A 232 -26.45 -18.03 8.22
CA ASP A 232 -26.02 -17.37 6.96
C ASP A 232 -25.39 -15.99 7.17
N TYR A 233 -25.51 -15.40 8.36
CA TYR A 233 -24.99 -14.07 8.68
C TYR A 233 -24.10 -14.03 9.91
N THR A 234 -23.86 -15.20 10.56
CA THR A 234 -23.07 -15.27 11.79
C THR A 234 -22.06 -16.42 11.74
N PHE A 235 -20.80 -16.14 12.10
CA PHE A 235 -19.75 -17.14 12.20
C PHE A 235 -18.78 -16.86 13.34
N GLU A 236 -17.96 -17.84 13.66
CA GLU A 236 -16.91 -17.74 14.65
C GLU A 236 -15.55 -18.04 14.02
N ILE A 237 -14.53 -17.25 14.43
CA ILE A 237 -13.12 -17.52 14.16
C ILE A 237 -12.44 -17.81 15.49
N THR A 238 -11.78 -18.97 15.59
CA THR A 238 -11.02 -19.39 16.77
C THR A 238 -9.53 -19.21 16.53
N LEU A 239 -8.89 -18.44 17.40
CA LEU A 239 -7.43 -18.26 17.40
C LEU A 239 -6.80 -19.09 18.52
N LYS A 240 -5.56 -19.52 18.31
CA LYS A 240 -4.67 -20.10 19.33
C LYS A 240 -4.13 -18.97 20.22
N GLY A 241 -4.39 -19.03 21.50
CA GLY A 241 -3.98 -18.01 22.48
C GLY A 241 -4.76 -16.70 22.32
N GLN A 242 -4.08 -15.59 22.62
CA GLN A 242 -4.60 -14.24 22.50
C GLN A 242 -3.81 -13.47 21.43
N TYR A 243 -4.54 -12.78 20.55
CA TYR A 243 -3.96 -11.89 19.56
C TYR A 243 -4.89 -10.69 19.33
N THR A 244 -4.68 -9.63 20.09
CA THR A 244 -5.56 -8.45 20.10
C THR A 244 -5.55 -7.69 18.78
N GLN A 245 -4.44 -7.74 18.03
CA GLN A 245 -4.29 -7.12 16.72
C GLN A 245 -5.16 -7.79 15.64
N PHE A 246 -5.76 -8.94 15.91
CA PHE A 246 -6.61 -9.61 14.93
C PHE A 246 -7.80 -8.76 14.48
N LEU A 247 -8.29 -7.86 15.33
CA LEU A 247 -9.34 -6.91 14.94
C LEU A 247 -8.89 -5.99 13.80
N PHE A 248 -7.63 -5.58 13.77
CA PHE A 248 -7.07 -4.76 12.66
C PHE A 248 -7.01 -5.56 11.36
N TRP A 249 -6.66 -6.86 11.44
CA TRP A 249 -6.68 -7.75 10.27
C TRP A 249 -8.07 -7.87 9.65
N LEU A 250 -9.12 -7.86 10.47
CA LEU A 250 -10.50 -7.87 10.01
C LEU A 250 -10.94 -6.58 9.29
N ALA A 251 -10.11 -5.54 9.31
CA ALA A 251 -10.30 -4.31 8.54
C ALA A 251 -9.46 -4.28 7.25
N MET A 252 -8.68 -5.32 6.97
CA MET A 252 -7.83 -5.41 5.77
C MET A 252 -8.50 -6.22 4.65
N PRO A 253 -8.22 -5.92 3.38
CA PRO A 253 -8.78 -6.64 2.23
C PRO A 253 -8.55 -8.15 2.23
N PHE A 254 -7.51 -8.65 2.92
CA PHE A 254 -7.29 -10.09 3.10
C PHE A 254 -8.52 -10.82 3.64
N PHE A 255 -9.27 -10.18 4.53
CA PHE A 255 -10.47 -10.72 5.14
C PHE A 255 -11.76 -10.20 4.50
N ALA A 256 -11.68 -9.63 3.29
CA ALA A 256 -12.87 -9.28 2.52
C ALA A 256 -13.49 -10.54 1.88
N PRO A 257 -14.81 -10.56 1.65
CA PRO A 257 -15.50 -11.74 1.14
C PRO A 257 -15.21 -11.97 -0.35
N VAL A 258 -15.11 -13.25 -0.73
CA VAL A 258 -14.95 -13.67 -2.12
C VAL A 258 -15.96 -14.78 -2.43
N PRO A 259 -16.81 -14.63 -3.47
CA PRO A 259 -17.78 -15.63 -3.84
C PRO A 259 -17.09 -16.82 -4.52
N TRP A 260 -17.42 -18.06 -4.09
CA TRP A 260 -16.86 -19.28 -4.67
C TRP A 260 -17.17 -19.43 -6.17
N GLU A 261 -18.25 -18.84 -6.59
CA GLU A 261 -18.68 -18.81 -8.00
C GLU A 261 -17.64 -18.15 -8.90
N ALA A 262 -17.00 -17.10 -8.40
CA ALA A 262 -15.95 -16.42 -9.14
C ALA A 262 -14.67 -17.25 -9.22
N ASP A 263 -14.34 -18.00 -8.17
CA ASP A 263 -13.19 -18.90 -8.18
C ASP A 263 -13.37 -20.04 -9.19
N LEU A 264 -14.57 -20.66 -9.24
CA LEU A 264 -14.91 -21.63 -10.27
C LEU A 264 -14.90 -21.00 -11.67
N PHE A 265 -15.47 -19.80 -11.82
CA PHE A 265 -15.52 -19.12 -13.12
C PHE A 265 -14.12 -18.88 -13.68
N TYR A 266 -13.21 -18.30 -12.89
CA TYR A 266 -11.85 -17.98 -13.31
C TYR A 266 -10.92 -19.20 -13.44
N SER A 267 -11.25 -20.32 -12.81
CA SER A 267 -10.45 -21.56 -12.91
C SER A 267 -10.73 -22.38 -14.15
N GLN A 268 -11.64 -21.95 -15.03
CA GLN A 268 -11.95 -22.67 -16.25
C GLN A 268 -10.85 -22.51 -17.29
N LYS A 269 -10.86 -23.44 -18.27
CA LYS A 269 -9.85 -23.49 -19.33
C LYS A 269 -9.73 -22.14 -20.07
N ASP A 270 -8.51 -21.75 -20.39
CA ASP A 270 -8.11 -20.56 -21.14
C ASP A 270 -8.46 -19.20 -20.48
N MET A 271 -9.10 -19.19 -19.31
CA MET A 271 -9.40 -17.95 -18.58
C MET A 271 -8.11 -17.21 -18.18
N ASP A 272 -7.15 -17.91 -17.56
CA ASP A 272 -5.88 -17.32 -17.11
C ASP A 272 -5.03 -16.83 -18.29
N ASP A 273 -5.04 -17.53 -19.43
CA ASP A 273 -4.29 -17.13 -20.62
C ASP A 273 -4.82 -15.83 -21.24
N LYS A 274 -6.08 -15.47 -20.97
CA LYS A 274 -6.72 -14.20 -21.32
C LYS A 274 -6.74 -13.19 -20.17
N ASN A 275 -5.99 -13.43 -19.10
CA ASN A 275 -5.98 -12.61 -17.87
C ASN A 275 -7.36 -12.49 -17.19
N LEU A 276 -8.27 -13.43 -17.44
CA LEU A 276 -9.55 -13.51 -16.73
C LEU A 276 -9.33 -14.21 -15.39
N SER A 277 -9.05 -13.44 -14.35
CA SER A 277 -8.68 -13.94 -13.02
C SER A 277 -9.00 -12.90 -11.94
N PHE A 278 -8.99 -13.31 -10.67
CA PHE A 278 -9.07 -12.37 -9.54
C PHE A 278 -7.98 -11.32 -9.55
N GLY A 279 -6.78 -11.69 -10.00
CA GLY A 279 -5.64 -10.78 -10.08
C GLY A 279 -5.84 -9.67 -11.09
N TRP A 280 -6.77 -9.84 -12.03
CA TRP A 280 -7.02 -8.88 -13.10
C TRP A 280 -8.39 -8.22 -13.02
N TYR A 281 -9.42 -8.98 -12.66
CA TYR A 281 -10.81 -8.53 -12.54
C TYR A 281 -11.38 -8.88 -11.17
N PRO A 282 -11.17 -8.00 -10.17
CA PRO A 282 -11.70 -8.18 -8.82
C PRO A 282 -13.22 -8.11 -8.79
N ILE A 283 -13.84 -8.85 -7.86
CA ILE A 283 -15.28 -8.85 -7.62
C ILE A 283 -15.56 -8.59 -6.15
N GLY A 284 -16.29 -7.53 -5.84
CA GLY A 284 -16.56 -7.10 -4.46
C GLY A 284 -17.95 -6.54 -4.24
N THR A 285 -18.17 -6.10 -3.02
CA THR A 285 -19.41 -5.44 -2.54
C THR A 285 -19.23 -3.95 -2.35
N GLY A 286 -18.04 -3.43 -2.65
CA GLY A 286 -17.64 -2.05 -2.38
C GLY A 286 -18.32 -1.00 -3.24
N PRO A 287 -18.05 0.28 -2.97
CA PRO A 287 -18.68 1.41 -3.65
C PRO A 287 -18.31 1.52 -5.14
N PHE A 288 -17.21 0.90 -5.55
CA PHE A 288 -16.76 0.94 -6.94
C PHE A 288 -16.48 -0.48 -7.46
N MET A 289 -16.48 -0.60 -8.78
CA MET A 289 -16.05 -1.79 -9.52
C MET A 289 -15.04 -1.38 -10.60
N LEU A 290 -14.10 -2.26 -10.92
CA LEU A 290 -13.09 -2.02 -11.95
C LEU A 290 -13.68 -2.37 -13.32
N THR A 291 -13.92 -1.36 -14.15
CA THR A 291 -14.52 -1.52 -15.48
C THR A 291 -13.50 -1.54 -16.61
N GLU A 292 -12.35 -0.89 -16.42
CA GLU A 292 -11.19 -1.00 -17.30
C GLU A 292 -9.94 -1.33 -16.49
N ASN A 293 -9.25 -2.40 -16.84
CA ASN A 293 -7.95 -2.76 -16.31
C ASN A 293 -6.91 -2.81 -17.43
N ASN A 294 -6.24 -1.69 -17.66
CA ASN A 294 -5.07 -1.62 -18.52
C ASN A 294 -3.91 -0.99 -17.75
N PRO A 295 -3.15 -1.76 -16.97
CA PRO A 295 -2.08 -1.21 -16.13
C PRO A 295 -0.92 -0.59 -16.93
N ASN A 296 -0.90 -0.74 -18.26
CA ASN A 296 0.05 -0.05 -19.15
C ASN A 296 -0.43 1.33 -19.60
N ARG A 297 -1.68 1.68 -19.35
CA ARG A 297 -2.29 2.93 -19.80
C ARG A 297 -3.20 3.55 -18.73
N SER A 298 -4.32 2.89 -18.41
CA SER A 298 -5.34 3.42 -17.50
C SER A 298 -6.10 2.32 -16.78
N MET A 299 -6.50 2.62 -15.55
CA MET A 299 -7.40 1.80 -14.75
C MET A 299 -8.61 2.66 -14.36
N ILE A 300 -9.82 2.14 -14.59
CA ILE A 300 -11.06 2.90 -14.37
C ILE A 300 -11.92 2.18 -13.35
N LEU A 301 -12.26 2.92 -12.30
CA LEU A 301 -13.24 2.53 -11.29
C LEU A 301 -14.54 3.27 -11.55
N GLU A 302 -15.66 2.55 -11.65
CA GLU A 302 -17.00 3.12 -11.77
C GLU A 302 -17.86 2.72 -10.57
N LYS A 303 -18.82 3.55 -10.25
CA LYS A 303 -19.76 3.31 -9.15
C LYS A 303 -20.44 1.95 -9.32
N ASN A 304 -20.40 1.15 -8.27
CA ASN A 304 -21.11 -0.11 -8.22
C ASN A 304 -22.63 0.15 -8.10
N PRO A 305 -23.45 -0.24 -9.10
CA PRO A 305 -24.89 0.03 -9.07
C PRO A 305 -25.62 -0.72 -7.94
N ASN A 306 -25.01 -1.78 -7.42
CA ASN A 306 -25.54 -2.59 -6.33
C ASN A 306 -25.02 -2.14 -4.96
N PHE A 307 -24.21 -1.07 -4.90
CA PHE A 307 -23.72 -0.58 -3.61
C PHE A 307 -24.87 -0.09 -2.74
N ARG A 308 -24.90 -0.60 -1.52
CA ARG A 308 -25.96 -0.29 -0.54
C ARG A 308 -26.02 1.19 -0.16
N GLU A 309 -27.06 1.59 0.51
CA GLU A 309 -27.19 2.95 1.04
C GLU A 309 -26.22 3.16 2.21
N VAL A 310 -25.20 3.96 1.98
CA VAL A 310 -24.24 4.45 2.97
C VAL A 310 -24.16 5.96 2.82
N TYR A 311 -24.07 6.66 3.94
CA TYR A 311 -24.07 8.11 3.97
C TYR A 311 -22.77 8.66 4.52
N PHE A 312 -22.41 9.85 4.07
CA PHE A 312 -21.23 10.56 4.56
C PHE A 312 -21.39 10.83 6.07
N PRO A 313 -20.35 10.54 6.90
CA PRO A 313 -20.47 10.61 8.36
C PRO A 313 -20.76 12.02 8.85
N VAL A 314 -21.52 12.13 9.96
CA VAL A 314 -21.96 13.40 10.56
C VAL A 314 -21.20 13.78 11.84
N ASN A 315 -20.33 12.90 12.34
CA ASN A 315 -19.70 12.98 13.68
C ASN A 315 -18.31 13.65 13.67
N GLY A 316 -18.06 14.57 12.74
CA GLY A 316 -16.79 15.29 12.69
C GLY A 316 -16.65 16.31 13.84
N SER A 317 -15.41 16.59 14.20
CA SER A 317 -15.04 17.59 15.22
C SER A 317 -15.16 19.02 14.69
N ASP A 318 -15.05 20.02 15.59
CA ASP A 318 -14.95 21.42 15.18
C ASP A 318 -13.69 21.72 14.35
N ALA A 319 -12.61 20.95 14.55
CA ALA A 319 -11.43 21.04 13.71
C ALA A 319 -11.73 20.54 12.27
N ASP A 320 -12.47 19.44 12.13
CA ASP A 320 -12.94 18.95 10.83
C ASP A 320 -13.87 19.93 10.13
N ARG A 321 -14.73 20.61 10.90
CA ARG A 321 -15.59 21.68 10.38
C ARG A 321 -14.78 22.86 9.82
N ARG A 322 -13.80 23.35 10.59
CA ARG A 322 -12.90 24.44 10.13
C ARG A 322 -12.07 24.05 8.92
N ALA A 323 -11.71 22.76 8.80
CA ALA A 323 -10.99 22.24 7.66
C ALA A 323 -11.86 21.95 6.43
N GLY A 324 -13.20 22.20 6.49
CA GLY A 324 -14.12 21.99 5.38
C GLY A 324 -14.54 20.54 5.14
N TYR A 325 -14.16 19.61 6.03
CA TYR A 325 -14.47 18.17 5.85
C TYR A 325 -15.93 17.81 6.13
N LEU A 326 -16.76 18.73 6.65
CA LEU A 326 -18.16 18.47 6.99
C LEU A 326 -19.15 18.93 5.91
N THR A 327 -18.68 19.46 4.79
CA THR A 327 -19.52 20.06 3.73
C THR A 327 -20.51 19.06 3.11
N ASN A 328 -20.16 17.78 3.06
CA ASN A 328 -20.97 16.74 2.44
C ASN A 328 -21.66 15.78 3.44
N GLN A 329 -21.77 16.17 4.72
CA GLN A 329 -22.44 15.36 5.75
C GLN A 329 -23.85 14.93 5.31
N GLY A 330 -24.17 13.65 5.56
CA GLY A 330 -25.48 13.09 5.25
C GLY A 330 -25.77 12.85 3.77
N ARG A 331 -24.83 13.15 2.85
CA ARG A 331 -24.99 12.80 1.43
C ARG A 331 -24.73 11.30 1.22
N ARG A 332 -25.45 10.70 0.27
CA ARG A 332 -25.25 9.29 -0.10
C ARG A 332 -23.89 9.09 -0.76
N LEU A 333 -23.18 8.05 -0.36
CA LEU A 333 -21.89 7.65 -0.90
C LEU A 333 -22.05 6.60 -2.04
N PRO A 334 -21.06 6.49 -2.96
CA PRO A 334 -19.93 7.39 -3.14
C PRO A 334 -20.34 8.74 -3.73
N LEU A 335 -19.53 9.79 -3.51
CA LEU A 335 -19.83 11.15 -3.99
C LEU A 335 -19.43 11.37 -5.45
N ILE A 336 -18.56 10.56 -6.01
CA ILE A 336 -18.17 10.55 -7.43
C ILE A 336 -18.75 9.33 -8.12
N ASP A 337 -18.94 9.41 -9.44
CA ASP A 337 -19.50 8.31 -10.23
C ASP A 337 -18.41 7.46 -10.89
N LYS A 338 -17.23 8.06 -11.14
CA LYS A 338 -16.10 7.42 -11.83
C LYS A 338 -14.77 7.97 -11.32
N ALA A 339 -13.75 7.13 -11.31
CA ALA A 339 -12.37 7.53 -11.10
C ALA A 339 -11.48 6.96 -12.21
N VAL A 340 -10.70 7.83 -12.85
CA VAL A 340 -9.78 7.49 -13.93
C VAL A 340 -8.36 7.65 -13.44
N TYR A 341 -7.61 6.56 -13.42
CA TYR A 341 -6.21 6.53 -13.06
C TYR A 341 -5.37 6.27 -14.30
N THR A 342 -4.46 7.19 -14.64
CA THR A 342 -3.55 7.07 -15.80
C THR A 342 -2.15 6.70 -15.33
N LEU A 343 -1.47 5.80 -16.05
CA LEU A 343 -0.08 5.47 -15.76
C LEU A 343 0.84 6.63 -16.13
N GLU A 344 1.55 7.15 -15.13
CA GLU A 344 2.57 8.20 -15.28
C GLU A 344 3.85 7.75 -14.59
N LYS A 345 4.76 7.17 -15.34
CA LYS A 345 6.04 6.68 -14.83
C LYS A 345 7.00 7.80 -14.41
N GLU A 346 6.88 8.95 -15.05
CA GLU A 346 7.75 10.10 -14.82
C GLU A 346 7.04 11.23 -14.08
N SER A 347 7.78 11.92 -13.21
CA SER A 347 7.25 12.98 -12.35
C SER A 347 6.88 14.25 -13.15
N ILE A 348 7.69 14.66 -14.13
CA ILE A 348 7.49 15.90 -14.86
C ILE A 348 6.21 15.92 -15.70
N PRO A 349 5.88 14.90 -16.52
CA PRO A 349 4.60 14.85 -17.24
C PRO A 349 3.40 14.86 -16.28
N ARG A 350 3.47 14.13 -15.17
CA ARG A 350 2.42 14.12 -14.13
C ARG A 350 2.23 15.51 -13.54
N TRP A 351 3.32 16.19 -13.18
CA TRP A 351 3.29 17.54 -12.63
C TRP A 351 2.66 18.55 -13.59
N ASN A 352 3.08 18.56 -14.86
CA ASN A 352 2.55 19.46 -15.87
C ASN A 352 1.04 19.25 -16.10
N LYS A 353 0.58 17.99 -16.14
CA LYS A 353 -0.84 17.68 -16.24
C LYS A 353 -1.64 18.14 -15.00
N PHE A 354 -1.05 18.05 -13.81
CA PHE A 354 -1.65 18.60 -12.60
C PHE A 354 -1.79 20.13 -12.67
N LEU A 355 -0.75 20.84 -13.08
CA LEU A 355 -0.79 22.30 -13.25
C LEU A 355 -1.80 22.77 -14.31
N GLN A 356 -2.08 21.95 -15.30
CA GLN A 356 -3.12 22.15 -16.30
C GLN A 356 -4.53 21.76 -15.80
N GLY A 357 -4.64 21.22 -14.60
CA GLY A 357 -5.90 20.75 -14.01
C GLY A 357 -6.40 19.43 -14.57
N TYR A 358 -5.55 18.63 -15.23
CA TYR A 358 -5.94 17.31 -15.73
C TYR A 358 -5.87 16.21 -14.67
N TYR A 359 -5.18 16.46 -13.56
CA TYR A 359 -5.28 15.63 -12.34
C TYR A 359 -5.83 16.47 -11.19
N ASP A 360 -6.68 15.85 -10.41
CA ASP A 360 -7.36 16.46 -9.28
C ASP A 360 -6.47 16.57 -8.03
N MET A 361 -5.45 15.68 -7.95
CA MET A 361 -4.45 15.67 -6.90
C MET A 361 -3.08 15.30 -7.47
N SER A 362 -2.01 15.74 -6.80
CA SER A 362 -0.63 15.34 -7.09
C SER A 362 0.25 15.40 -5.85
N GLY A 363 1.24 14.50 -5.78
CA GLY A 363 2.42 14.71 -4.95
C GLY A 363 3.37 15.72 -5.62
N ILE A 364 4.40 16.15 -4.89
CA ILE A 364 5.42 17.08 -5.37
C ILE A 364 6.73 16.32 -5.52
N SER A 365 7.27 16.26 -6.75
CA SER A 365 8.62 15.71 -6.98
C SER A 365 9.70 16.66 -6.45
N ALA A 366 10.93 16.14 -6.28
CA ALA A 366 12.06 16.96 -5.86
C ALA A 366 12.31 18.13 -6.84
N ASP A 367 12.24 17.84 -8.14
CA ASP A 367 12.45 18.85 -9.20
C ASP A 367 11.40 19.96 -9.26
N SER A 368 10.17 19.67 -8.79
CA SER A 368 9.06 20.61 -8.82
C SER A 368 8.85 21.30 -7.46
N PHE A 369 9.69 20.98 -6.48
CA PHE A 369 9.50 21.47 -5.11
C PHE A 369 9.58 23.00 -5.02
N ASP A 370 10.63 23.59 -5.54
CA ASP A 370 10.85 25.04 -5.46
C ASP A 370 9.80 25.85 -6.25
N GLN A 371 9.19 25.26 -7.28
CA GLN A 371 8.06 25.86 -7.98
C GLN A 371 6.80 25.88 -7.10
N ALA A 372 6.58 24.83 -6.33
CA ALA A 372 5.36 24.65 -5.54
C ALA A 372 5.43 25.24 -4.13
N ILE A 373 6.60 25.14 -3.48
CA ILE A 373 6.78 25.39 -2.04
C ILE A 373 7.89 26.40 -1.79
N HIS A 374 7.63 27.31 -0.86
CA HIS A 374 8.63 28.17 -0.26
C HIS A 374 8.73 27.90 1.25
N ILE A 375 9.93 28.00 1.79
CA ILE A 375 10.12 27.91 3.22
C ILE A 375 10.03 29.32 3.81
N ASN A 376 9.11 29.54 4.74
CA ASN A 376 8.93 30.85 5.37
C ASN A 376 10.04 31.12 6.42
N ARG A 377 10.03 32.32 7.00
CA ARG A 377 11.03 32.74 8.01
C ARG A 377 11.04 31.89 9.29
N PHE A 378 10.02 31.09 9.51
CA PHE A 378 9.90 30.19 10.66
C PHE A 378 10.32 28.76 10.34
N GLY A 379 10.75 28.49 9.08
CA GLY A 379 11.12 27.16 8.60
C GLY A 379 9.93 26.30 8.16
N GLU A 380 8.73 26.89 8.04
CA GLU A 380 7.53 26.15 7.64
C GLU A 380 7.33 26.19 6.12
N PRO A 381 6.97 25.07 5.50
CA PRO A 381 6.65 25.03 4.07
C PRO A 381 5.29 25.69 3.79
N ILE A 382 5.28 26.61 2.85
CA ILE A 382 4.09 27.31 2.37
C ILE A 382 4.02 27.24 0.85
N LEU A 383 2.82 27.32 0.29
CA LEU A 383 2.64 27.39 -1.14
C LEU A 383 3.28 28.63 -1.76
N SER A 384 3.89 28.47 -2.93
CA SER A 384 4.33 29.57 -3.77
C SER A 384 3.16 30.46 -4.20
N GLN A 385 3.44 31.67 -4.69
CA GLN A 385 2.38 32.57 -5.16
C GLN A 385 1.65 31.99 -6.39
N GLU A 386 2.37 31.33 -7.29
CA GLU A 386 1.76 30.65 -8.45
C GLU A 386 0.72 29.61 -8.03
N MET A 387 1.02 28.79 -7.03
CA MET A 387 0.08 27.79 -6.53
C MET A 387 -1.13 28.41 -5.83
N LYS A 388 -0.93 29.51 -5.12
CA LYS A 388 -2.02 30.29 -4.49
C LYS A 388 -2.94 30.92 -5.54
N ASP A 389 -2.38 31.48 -6.59
CA ASP A 389 -3.13 32.10 -7.69
C ASP A 389 -3.97 31.05 -8.44
N LYS A 390 -3.49 29.82 -8.52
CA LYS A 390 -4.23 28.65 -9.02
C LYS A 390 -5.20 28.05 -8.02
N LYS A 391 -5.31 28.62 -6.81
CA LYS A 391 -6.15 28.11 -5.73
C LYS A 391 -5.87 26.64 -5.38
N ILE A 392 -4.60 26.25 -5.42
CA ILE A 392 -4.17 24.90 -5.03
C ILE A 392 -4.02 24.84 -3.51
N TYR A 393 -4.40 23.71 -2.91
CA TYR A 393 -4.27 23.45 -1.48
C TYR A 393 -3.12 22.50 -1.20
N LEU A 394 -2.32 22.81 -0.17
CA LEU A 394 -1.26 21.94 0.35
C LEU A 394 -1.77 21.21 1.60
N ARG A 395 -1.60 19.89 1.60
CA ARG A 395 -1.74 19.04 2.80
C ARG A 395 -0.39 18.43 3.12
N GLN A 396 -0.02 18.53 4.38
CA GLN A 396 1.18 17.91 4.92
C GLN A 396 0.75 16.79 5.86
N THR A 397 1.35 15.63 5.71
CA THR A 397 1.01 14.47 6.52
C THR A 397 2.26 13.67 6.83
N LEU A 398 2.53 13.49 8.12
CA LEU A 398 3.55 12.56 8.55
C LEU A 398 3.00 11.14 8.39
N GLU A 399 3.63 10.37 7.52
CA GLU A 399 3.21 9.00 7.23
C GLU A 399 3.69 8.05 8.32
N PRO A 400 2.84 7.14 8.83
CA PRO A 400 3.27 6.07 9.72
C PRO A 400 4.02 5.01 8.93
N SER A 401 5.20 5.38 8.44
CA SER A 401 6.03 4.58 7.53
C SER A 401 7.47 4.51 8.00
N ILE A 402 8.19 3.51 7.52
CA ILE A 402 9.65 3.41 7.65
C ILE A 402 10.25 3.01 6.30
N TYR A 403 11.19 3.78 5.80
CA TYR A 403 12.07 3.41 4.69
C TYR A 403 13.45 3.06 5.23
N TYR A 404 14.04 1.99 4.72
CA TYR A 404 15.30 1.46 5.25
C TYR A 404 16.15 0.79 4.18
N THR A 405 17.45 0.67 4.45
CA THR A 405 18.33 -0.23 3.72
C THR A 405 18.56 -1.47 4.56
N GLY A 406 18.06 -2.61 4.11
CA GLY A 406 18.11 -3.88 4.82
C GLY A 406 19.32 -4.73 4.44
N PHE A 407 19.83 -5.48 5.39
CA PHE A 407 20.84 -6.52 5.17
C PHE A 407 20.16 -7.89 5.20
N ASN A 408 20.42 -8.74 4.20
CA ASN A 408 19.95 -10.11 4.26
C ASN A 408 20.79 -10.89 5.29
N MET A 409 20.18 -11.25 6.40
CA MET A 409 20.86 -11.93 7.50
C MET A 409 21.25 -13.38 7.17
N LEU A 410 20.81 -13.91 6.01
CA LEU A 410 21.26 -15.21 5.48
C LEU A 410 22.54 -15.11 4.65
N ASP A 411 22.99 -13.89 4.31
CA ASP A 411 24.20 -13.66 3.52
C ASP A 411 25.48 -13.94 4.35
N SER A 412 26.50 -14.50 3.72
CA SER A 412 27.75 -14.90 4.39
C SER A 412 28.67 -13.73 4.78
N VAL A 413 28.50 -12.56 4.16
CA VAL A 413 29.35 -11.37 4.39
C VAL A 413 28.68 -10.38 5.32
N VAL A 414 27.48 -9.91 4.95
CA VAL A 414 26.73 -8.89 5.72
C VAL A 414 25.78 -9.50 6.74
N GLY A 415 25.44 -10.78 6.62
CA GLY A 415 24.46 -11.47 7.45
C GLY A 415 25.02 -12.09 8.73
N GLY A 416 24.12 -12.77 9.45
CA GLY A 416 24.44 -13.49 10.69
C GLY A 416 24.74 -12.58 11.88
N ASN A 417 24.99 -13.25 13.03
CA ASN A 417 25.16 -12.59 14.34
C ASN A 417 26.64 -12.49 14.77
N SER A 418 27.58 -12.74 13.87
CA SER A 418 29.02 -12.63 14.17
C SER A 418 29.41 -11.17 14.50
N LYS A 419 30.42 -11.01 15.38
CA LYS A 419 30.98 -9.68 15.69
C LYS A 419 31.45 -8.97 14.41
N ARG A 420 32.06 -9.70 13.50
CA ARG A 420 32.61 -9.21 12.22
C ARG A 420 31.46 -8.58 11.36
N ALA A 421 30.42 -9.36 11.05
CA ALA A 421 29.32 -8.90 10.22
C ALA A 421 28.55 -7.73 10.89
N ARG A 422 28.34 -7.78 12.21
CA ARG A 422 27.70 -6.69 12.94
C ARG A 422 28.49 -5.38 12.85
N LYS A 423 29.82 -5.43 13.02
CA LYS A 423 30.68 -4.25 12.91
C LYS A 423 30.65 -3.67 11.50
N LEU A 424 30.62 -4.53 10.46
CA LEU A 424 30.44 -4.10 9.08
C LEU A 424 29.11 -3.37 8.87
N ARG A 425 27.99 -3.91 9.35
CA ARG A 425 26.67 -3.28 9.27
C ARG A 425 26.62 -1.95 10.03
N GLN A 426 27.24 -1.88 11.22
CA GLN A 426 27.32 -0.64 12.00
C GLN A 426 28.20 0.41 11.29
N ALA A 427 29.30 0.02 10.63
CA ALA A 427 30.13 0.91 9.83
C ALA A 427 29.34 1.50 8.64
N ILE A 428 28.63 0.64 7.91
CA ILE A 428 27.74 1.06 6.80
C ILE A 428 26.64 2.00 7.31
N SER A 429 26.05 1.70 8.47
CA SER A 429 24.99 2.55 9.08
C SER A 429 25.48 3.95 9.43
N ILE A 430 26.76 4.12 9.81
CA ILE A 430 27.36 5.44 10.00
C ILE A 430 27.66 6.10 8.64
N ALA A 431 28.19 5.37 7.67
CA ALA A 431 28.58 5.91 6.36
C ALA A 431 27.39 6.41 5.55
N VAL A 432 26.27 5.66 5.52
CA VAL A 432 25.07 6.03 4.77
C VAL A 432 24.29 7.11 5.52
N ASN A 433 24.45 8.35 5.08
CA ASN A 433 23.96 9.55 5.76
C ASN A 433 22.50 9.91 5.34
N PHE A 434 21.50 9.37 6.05
CA PHE A 434 20.11 9.69 5.75
C PHE A 434 19.68 11.12 6.11
N ASP A 435 20.40 11.84 6.99
CA ASP A 435 20.15 13.28 7.20
C ASP A 435 20.43 14.06 5.89
N GLU A 436 21.55 13.73 5.21
CA GLU A 436 21.92 14.30 3.91
C GLU A 436 20.96 13.82 2.78
N ASN A 437 20.59 12.54 2.78
CA ASN A 437 19.67 11.96 1.81
C ASN A 437 18.32 12.70 1.81
N ILE A 438 17.74 12.93 2.99
CA ILE A 438 16.48 13.65 3.16
C ILE A 438 16.62 15.10 2.66
N ALA A 439 17.72 15.76 3.00
CA ALA A 439 17.95 17.15 2.58
C ALA A 439 18.05 17.27 1.05
N ILE A 440 18.80 16.37 0.39
CA ILE A 440 19.08 16.44 -1.05
C ILE A 440 17.90 15.96 -1.90
N PHE A 441 17.35 14.78 -1.57
CA PHE A 441 16.41 14.08 -2.46
C PHE A 441 14.94 14.24 -2.06
N PHE A 442 14.68 14.67 -0.83
CA PHE A 442 13.33 14.85 -0.32
C PHE A 442 13.04 16.30 0.12
N ASN A 443 13.95 17.23 -0.15
CA ASN A 443 13.80 18.65 0.23
C ASN A 443 13.43 18.82 1.72
N GLY A 444 14.05 18.02 2.59
CA GLY A 444 13.79 18.03 4.02
C GLY A 444 12.52 17.31 4.48
N ARG A 445 11.72 16.74 3.56
CA ARG A 445 10.46 16.04 3.88
C ARG A 445 10.71 14.66 4.44
N GLY A 446 10.92 14.57 5.74
CA GLY A 446 11.14 13.31 6.44
C GLY A 446 11.94 13.46 7.71
N ILE A 447 11.81 12.48 8.58
CA ILE A 447 12.50 12.40 9.85
C ILE A 447 13.51 11.25 9.77
N PRO A 448 14.82 11.49 10.01
CA PRO A 448 15.81 10.41 10.05
C PRO A 448 15.46 9.38 11.12
N ALA A 449 15.18 8.18 10.70
CA ALA A 449 14.70 7.11 11.57
C ALA A 449 15.78 6.65 12.56
N GLN A 450 15.36 6.39 13.80
CA GLN A 450 16.22 5.88 14.86
C GLN A 450 15.90 4.42 15.24
N GLY A 451 14.93 3.86 14.58
CA GLY A 451 14.39 2.51 14.75
C GLY A 451 13.21 2.29 13.82
N PRO A 452 12.52 1.15 13.91
CA PRO A 452 11.44 0.80 12.98
C PRO A 452 10.14 1.56 13.25
N ILE A 453 9.88 2.00 14.48
CA ILE A 453 8.59 2.59 14.89
C ILE A 453 8.55 4.08 14.50
N PRO A 454 7.58 4.53 13.69
CA PRO A 454 7.45 5.93 13.29
C PRO A 454 6.81 6.81 14.37
N PRO A 455 6.95 8.14 14.28
CA PRO A 455 6.22 9.08 15.10
C PRO A 455 4.70 8.86 15.04
N GLY A 456 4.01 9.10 16.16
CA GLY A 456 2.56 8.91 16.27
C GLY A 456 2.14 7.46 16.59
N ILE A 457 3.06 6.51 16.54
CA ILE A 457 2.83 5.11 16.96
C ILE A 457 3.42 4.91 18.37
N PHE A 458 2.66 4.20 19.23
CA PHE A 458 3.11 3.88 20.58
C PHE A 458 4.49 3.19 20.55
N GLY A 459 5.39 3.57 21.45
CA GLY A 459 6.76 3.07 21.50
C GLY A 459 7.79 3.96 20.80
N TYR A 460 7.36 4.92 19.97
CA TYR A 460 8.25 5.95 19.44
C TYR A 460 8.73 6.88 20.55
N LYS A 461 10.00 7.25 20.51
CA LYS A 461 10.59 8.23 21.43
C LYS A 461 11.42 9.26 20.68
N GLU A 462 11.34 10.48 21.13
CA GLU A 462 12.15 11.60 20.65
C GLU A 462 13.33 11.91 21.58
N GLY A 463 14.17 12.82 21.15
CA GLY A 463 15.26 13.34 21.96
C GLY A 463 16.32 12.30 22.30
N LYS A 464 16.99 12.50 23.43
CA LYS A 464 18.12 11.66 23.90
C LYS A 464 17.75 10.19 24.06
N GLU A 465 16.54 9.89 24.50
CA GLU A 465 16.08 8.52 24.73
C GLU A 465 15.75 7.78 23.42
N GLY A 466 15.40 8.53 22.37
CA GLY A 466 15.00 7.98 21.09
C GLY A 466 16.16 7.66 20.14
N ILE A 467 17.36 8.25 20.32
CA ILE A 467 18.45 8.12 19.34
C ILE A 467 19.00 6.69 19.23
N ASN A 468 19.52 6.37 18.04
CA ASN A 468 20.35 5.18 17.81
C ASN A 468 21.80 5.49 18.24
N PRO A 469 22.30 4.96 19.37
CA PRO A 469 23.63 5.31 19.91
C PRO A 469 24.77 4.73 19.09
N TYR A 470 24.51 3.82 18.15
CA TYR A 470 25.53 3.25 17.27
C TYR A 470 25.84 4.16 16.08
N VAL A 471 24.90 5.03 15.69
CA VAL A 471 25.05 5.96 14.56
C VAL A 471 25.18 7.41 15.02
N TYR A 472 24.53 7.75 16.13
CA TYR A 472 24.47 9.12 16.65
C TYR A 472 24.99 9.23 18.08
N GLN A 473 25.29 10.44 18.49
CA GLN A 473 25.55 10.83 19.86
C GLN A 473 24.74 12.07 20.21
N TRP A 474 24.43 12.25 21.49
CA TRP A 474 23.70 13.42 21.98
C TRP A 474 24.68 14.44 22.54
N VAL A 475 24.85 15.57 21.86
CA VAL A 475 25.84 16.61 22.20
C VAL A 475 25.14 17.98 22.15
N ASN A 476 25.35 18.81 23.16
CA ASN A 476 24.78 20.16 23.23
C ASN A 476 23.27 20.20 22.99
N ASN A 477 22.55 19.29 23.62
CA ASN A 477 21.10 19.11 23.50
C ASN A 477 20.59 18.83 22.08
N ALA A 478 21.46 18.32 21.21
CA ALA A 478 21.12 17.96 19.83
C ALA A 478 21.69 16.58 19.44
N ARG A 479 21.02 15.94 18.50
CA ARG A 479 21.49 14.72 17.86
C ARG A 479 22.62 15.06 16.88
N LYS A 480 23.77 14.44 17.05
CA LYS A 480 24.93 14.58 16.15
C LYS A 480 25.35 13.22 15.62
N ARG A 481 25.47 13.11 14.30
CA ARG A 481 25.93 11.88 13.62
C ARG A 481 27.40 11.64 13.93
N LYS A 482 27.79 10.37 14.12
CA LYS A 482 29.19 9.95 14.25
C LYS A 482 29.96 10.21 12.96
N SER A 483 31.27 10.35 13.07
CA SER A 483 32.14 10.70 11.95
C SER A 483 32.45 9.49 11.04
N LEU A 484 32.86 9.76 9.80
CA LEU A 484 33.40 8.71 8.91
C LEU A 484 34.64 8.00 9.52
N LYS A 485 35.43 8.70 10.35
CA LYS A 485 36.54 8.07 11.10
C LYS A 485 36.04 6.99 12.06
N ASP A 486 34.87 7.18 12.67
CA ASP A 486 34.26 6.16 13.52
C ASP A 486 33.79 4.96 12.69
N ALA A 487 33.24 5.19 11.51
CA ALA A 487 32.89 4.11 10.57
C ALA A 487 34.15 3.33 10.11
N GLN A 488 35.22 4.03 9.77
CA GLN A 488 36.50 3.41 9.35
C GLN A 488 37.13 2.55 10.48
N LYS A 489 37.05 2.97 11.75
CA LYS A 489 37.44 2.15 12.88
C LYS A 489 36.65 0.83 12.94
N LEU A 490 35.33 0.93 12.75
CA LEU A 490 34.47 -0.26 12.69
C LEU A 490 34.79 -1.17 11.50
N MET A 491 35.23 -0.64 10.36
CA MET A 491 35.71 -1.43 9.22
C MET A 491 36.95 -2.23 9.59
N VAL A 492 37.88 -1.64 10.33
CA VAL A 492 39.07 -2.37 10.85
C VAL A 492 38.63 -3.49 11.81
N GLU A 493 37.72 -3.20 12.76
CA GLU A 493 37.16 -4.20 13.68
C GLU A 493 36.36 -5.31 12.97
N ALA A 494 35.78 -4.98 11.81
CA ALA A 494 35.14 -5.95 10.92
C ALA A 494 36.09 -6.76 10.06
N GLY A 495 37.43 -6.49 10.16
CA GLY A 495 38.43 -7.17 9.38
C GLY A 495 38.56 -6.71 7.93
N TYR A 496 38.14 -5.47 7.62
CA TYR A 496 38.23 -4.84 6.31
C TYR A 496 38.90 -3.45 6.41
N PRO A 497 40.17 -3.38 6.83
CA PRO A 497 40.89 -2.12 6.94
C PRO A 497 40.95 -1.40 5.59
N GLY A 498 40.48 -0.11 5.54
CA GLY A 498 40.38 0.64 4.28
C GLY A 498 39.44 0.04 3.25
N GLY A 499 38.54 -0.86 3.66
CA GLY A 499 37.64 -1.57 2.74
C GLY A 499 38.27 -2.75 2.01
N ILE A 500 39.53 -3.11 2.36
CA ILE A 500 40.22 -4.21 1.71
C ILE A 500 39.87 -5.54 2.38
N ASP A 501 39.52 -6.54 1.58
CA ASP A 501 39.38 -7.91 2.04
C ASP A 501 40.78 -8.52 2.18
N PRO A 502 41.23 -8.86 3.40
CA PRO A 502 42.59 -9.37 3.63
C PRO A 502 42.85 -10.73 2.98
N LYS A 503 41.82 -11.47 2.60
CA LYS A 503 41.95 -12.75 1.91
C LYS A 503 42.28 -12.60 0.42
N THR A 504 41.76 -11.55 -0.21
CA THR A 504 41.89 -11.33 -1.66
C THR A 504 42.81 -10.16 -2.01
N GLY A 505 43.10 -9.27 -1.06
CA GLY A 505 43.84 -8.02 -1.27
C GLY A 505 43.06 -6.98 -2.11
N LYS A 506 41.81 -7.21 -2.38
CA LYS A 506 40.95 -6.34 -3.20
C LYS A 506 39.92 -5.62 -2.34
N HIS A 507 39.37 -4.54 -2.85
CA HIS A 507 38.24 -3.86 -2.22
C HIS A 507 37.04 -4.81 -2.03
N LEU A 508 36.35 -4.69 -0.89
CA LEU A 508 35.15 -5.41 -0.60
C LEU A 508 34.05 -4.94 -1.56
N ILE A 509 33.53 -5.87 -2.35
CA ILE A 509 32.41 -5.62 -3.26
C ILE A 509 31.12 -6.10 -2.58
N LEU A 510 30.13 -5.22 -2.44
CA LEU A 510 28.81 -5.56 -1.96
C LEU A 510 27.75 -5.28 -3.02
N HIS A 511 26.65 -6.03 -2.97
CA HIS A 511 25.58 -5.95 -3.95
C HIS A 511 24.35 -5.28 -3.32
N TYR A 512 23.85 -4.24 -3.98
CA TYR A 512 22.66 -3.49 -3.56
C TYR A 512 21.53 -3.69 -4.55
N ASP A 513 20.48 -4.33 -4.11
CA ASP A 513 19.27 -4.59 -4.87
C ASP A 513 18.23 -3.50 -4.57
N VAL A 514 17.72 -2.86 -5.62
CA VAL A 514 16.82 -1.72 -5.48
C VAL A 514 15.77 -1.72 -6.59
N MET A 515 14.58 -1.29 -6.25
CA MET A 515 13.51 -0.97 -7.19
C MET A 515 13.81 0.39 -7.85
N THR A 516 13.54 0.48 -9.15
CA THR A 516 13.68 1.73 -9.92
C THR A 516 12.70 1.77 -11.08
N THR A 517 12.25 2.98 -11.41
CA THR A 517 11.52 3.27 -12.65
C THR A 517 12.46 3.72 -13.78
N GLY A 518 13.75 3.97 -13.47
CA GLY A 518 14.78 4.38 -14.43
C GLY A 518 14.88 5.88 -14.69
N GLY A 519 14.20 6.70 -13.90
CA GLY A 519 14.23 8.16 -14.03
C GLY A 519 15.56 8.81 -13.59
N PRO A 520 15.79 10.11 -13.91
CA PRO A 520 16.97 10.86 -13.50
C PRO A 520 17.19 10.90 -11.98
N ASP A 521 16.12 11.06 -11.20
CA ASP A 521 16.16 11.09 -9.74
C ASP A 521 16.69 9.79 -9.17
N ASP A 522 16.27 8.64 -9.74
CA ASP A 522 16.76 7.35 -9.35
C ASP A 522 18.26 7.23 -9.56
N LYS A 523 18.76 7.70 -10.71
CA LYS A 523 20.18 7.69 -11.02
C LYS A 523 21.00 8.51 -10.02
N ALA A 524 20.59 9.72 -9.73
CA ALA A 524 21.27 10.60 -8.78
C ALA A 524 21.33 9.97 -7.37
N ARG A 525 20.22 9.37 -6.91
CA ARG A 525 20.11 8.68 -5.64
C ARG A 525 21.01 7.44 -5.55
N LEU A 526 21.10 6.67 -6.63
CA LEU A 526 21.96 5.49 -6.71
C LEU A 526 23.46 5.87 -6.74
N ASP A 527 23.82 6.93 -7.44
CA ASP A 527 25.21 7.44 -7.47
C ASP A 527 25.60 8.02 -6.11
N TRP A 528 24.69 8.69 -5.42
CA TRP A 528 24.89 9.12 -4.04
C TRP A 528 25.14 7.90 -3.12
N MET A 529 24.35 6.83 -3.24
CA MET A 529 24.53 5.62 -2.44
C MET A 529 25.93 4.99 -2.67
N ARG A 530 26.40 4.93 -3.92
CA ARG A 530 27.77 4.47 -4.21
C ARG A 530 28.83 5.28 -3.49
N LYS A 531 28.70 6.61 -3.44
CA LYS A 531 29.63 7.50 -2.73
C LYS A 531 29.63 7.22 -1.23
N GLN A 532 28.46 6.98 -0.63
CA GLN A 532 28.38 6.68 0.81
C GLN A 532 29.19 5.40 1.16
N PHE A 533 29.09 4.35 0.36
CA PHE A 533 29.86 3.13 0.55
C PHE A 533 31.36 3.32 0.23
N ALA A 534 31.69 4.06 -0.80
CA ALA A 534 33.07 4.38 -1.17
C ALA A 534 33.81 5.17 -0.07
N ASN A 535 33.13 6.00 0.73
CA ASN A 535 33.71 6.72 1.87
C ASN A 535 34.35 5.80 2.94
N ILE A 536 33.98 4.51 2.95
CA ILE A 536 34.55 3.48 3.83
C ILE A 536 35.26 2.37 3.05
N GLY A 537 35.56 2.62 1.76
CA GLY A 537 36.35 1.73 0.90
C GLY A 537 35.58 0.56 0.30
N ILE A 538 34.25 0.56 0.32
CA ILE A 538 33.41 -0.50 -0.23
C ILE A 538 32.98 -0.16 -1.65
N ASP A 539 33.18 -1.08 -2.60
CA ASP A 539 32.65 -1.00 -3.94
C ASP A 539 31.21 -1.52 -3.96
N LEU A 540 30.24 -0.63 -4.29
CA LEU A 540 28.84 -0.98 -4.33
C LEU A 540 28.36 -1.30 -5.76
N ASN A 541 28.04 -2.57 -6.01
CA ASN A 541 27.42 -3.02 -7.24
C ASN A 541 25.89 -2.93 -7.13
N ILE A 542 25.28 -1.99 -7.86
CA ILE A 542 23.85 -1.75 -7.83
C ILE A 542 23.13 -2.62 -8.86
N ARG A 543 22.08 -3.30 -8.42
CA ARG A 543 21.19 -4.14 -9.21
C ARG A 543 19.77 -3.57 -9.17
N ALA A 544 19.49 -2.69 -10.12
CA ALA A 544 18.19 -2.02 -10.23
C ALA A 544 17.21 -2.84 -11.07
N THR A 545 15.98 -3.00 -10.60
CA THR A 545 14.91 -3.74 -11.29
C THR A 545 13.54 -3.08 -11.06
N LEU A 546 12.54 -3.46 -11.87
CA LEU A 546 11.15 -3.08 -11.62
C LEU A 546 10.62 -3.72 -10.33
N TYR A 547 9.66 -3.07 -9.67
CA TYR A 547 9.16 -3.46 -8.35
C TYR A 547 8.65 -4.91 -8.28
N ASN A 548 7.89 -5.37 -9.25
CA ASN A 548 7.38 -6.75 -9.29
C ASN A 548 8.51 -7.80 -9.34
N ARG A 549 9.58 -7.54 -10.07
CA ARG A 549 10.78 -8.40 -10.13
C ARG A 549 11.58 -8.32 -8.83
N PHE A 550 11.66 -7.12 -8.24
CA PHE A 550 12.30 -6.92 -6.96
C PHE A 550 11.59 -7.73 -5.86
N GLN A 551 10.24 -7.67 -5.78
CA GLN A 551 9.47 -8.46 -4.81
C GLN A 551 9.77 -9.96 -4.92
N GLU A 552 9.85 -10.51 -6.14
CA GLU A 552 10.17 -11.92 -6.35
C GLU A 552 11.58 -12.26 -5.89
N LYS A 553 12.57 -11.41 -6.18
CA LYS A 553 13.95 -11.57 -5.74
C LYS A 553 14.06 -11.59 -4.21
N MET A 554 13.31 -10.75 -3.53
CA MET A 554 13.24 -10.72 -2.08
C MET A 554 12.58 -11.98 -1.51
N ARG A 555 11.53 -12.48 -2.15
CA ARG A 555 10.82 -13.71 -1.76
C ARG A 555 11.75 -14.94 -1.73
N ILE A 556 12.65 -15.05 -2.70
CA ILE A 556 13.58 -16.18 -2.80
C ILE A 556 14.93 -15.94 -2.09
N GLY A 557 15.14 -14.76 -1.47
CA GLY A 557 16.32 -14.44 -0.68
C GLY A 557 17.57 -14.14 -1.48
N HIS A 558 17.47 -13.71 -2.73
CA HIS A 558 18.60 -13.46 -3.63
C HIS A 558 19.14 -12.02 -3.57
N ALA A 559 18.77 -11.24 -2.58
CA ALA A 559 19.37 -9.95 -2.31
C ALA A 559 20.41 -10.05 -1.19
N GLN A 560 21.50 -9.25 -1.27
CA GLN A 560 22.50 -9.13 -0.20
C GLN A 560 22.20 -7.90 0.67
N ILE A 561 22.12 -6.72 0.06
CA ILE A 561 21.66 -5.46 0.63
C ILE A 561 20.53 -4.98 -0.24
N PHE A 562 19.51 -4.40 0.35
CA PHE A 562 18.32 -3.95 -0.40
C PHE A 562 17.70 -2.70 0.21
N SER A 563 16.97 -1.92 -0.61
CA SER A 563 16.12 -0.84 -0.12
C SER A 563 14.67 -1.28 -0.13
N TRP A 564 13.99 -1.02 0.97
CA TRP A 564 12.54 -1.24 1.07
C TRP A 564 11.89 -0.26 2.05
N GLY A 565 10.56 -0.30 2.11
CA GLY A 565 9.76 0.46 3.05
C GLY A 565 8.58 -0.34 3.59
N TRP A 566 7.99 0.17 4.65
CA TRP A 566 6.77 -0.34 5.23
C TRP A 566 5.86 0.80 5.62
N ASN A 567 4.62 0.74 5.20
CA ASN A 567 3.55 1.62 5.66
C ASN A 567 2.72 0.86 6.69
N ALA A 568 2.24 1.55 7.72
CA ALA A 568 1.41 0.91 8.73
C ALA A 568 0.12 0.33 8.13
N ASP A 569 -0.11 -0.94 8.38
CA ASP A 569 -1.41 -1.59 8.14
C ASP A 569 -2.41 -1.22 9.23
N TYR A 570 -1.91 -1.00 10.45
CA TYR A 570 -2.67 -0.62 11.64
C TYR A 570 -1.79 0.15 12.63
N PRO A 571 -2.38 0.98 13.51
CA PRO A 571 -1.66 1.90 14.38
C PRO A 571 -1.15 1.22 15.66
N ASP A 572 -0.34 0.16 15.52
CA ASP A 572 0.26 -0.57 16.64
C ASP A 572 1.75 -0.84 16.39
N PRO A 573 2.63 -0.71 17.42
CA PRO A 573 4.07 -0.98 17.29
C PRO A 573 4.38 -2.40 16.82
N GLU A 574 3.49 -3.35 17.05
CA GLU A 574 3.65 -4.72 16.57
C GLU A 574 3.79 -4.77 15.05
N ASN A 575 3.08 -3.89 14.30
CA ASN A 575 3.14 -3.82 12.83
C ASN A 575 4.49 -3.36 12.26
N PHE A 576 5.36 -2.84 13.09
CA PHE A 576 6.73 -2.48 12.71
C PHE A 576 7.75 -3.46 13.26
N LEU A 577 7.54 -3.95 14.49
CA LEU A 577 8.46 -4.88 15.14
C LEU A 577 8.35 -6.30 14.56
N PHE A 578 7.19 -6.68 13.98
CA PHE A 578 7.02 -7.98 13.33
C PHE A 578 7.90 -8.13 12.06
N LEU A 579 8.33 -7.02 11.46
CA LEU A 579 9.28 -7.00 10.33
C LEU A 579 10.68 -7.49 10.71
N LEU A 580 10.93 -7.66 12.02
CA LEU A 580 12.18 -8.15 12.58
C LEU A 580 11.98 -9.43 13.43
N TYR A 581 10.76 -9.95 13.47
CA TYR A 581 10.42 -11.18 14.19
C TYR A 581 10.87 -12.41 13.38
N GLY A 582 11.65 -13.30 13.99
CA GLY A 582 12.27 -14.43 13.28
C GLY A 582 11.27 -15.36 12.59
N LYS A 583 10.12 -15.65 13.25
CA LYS A 583 9.06 -16.48 12.65
C LYS A 583 8.26 -15.79 11.53
N ASN A 584 8.56 -14.53 11.25
CA ASN A 584 8.03 -13.79 10.12
C ASN A 584 9.05 -13.65 8.98
N GLY A 585 10.15 -14.43 9.01
CA GLY A 585 11.22 -14.43 8.00
C GLY A 585 10.69 -14.74 6.61
N LYS A 586 11.05 -13.88 5.64
CA LYS A 586 10.49 -13.92 4.29
C LYS A 586 10.80 -15.21 3.54
N VAL A 587 12.04 -15.66 3.59
CA VAL A 587 12.49 -16.88 2.86
C VAL A 587 11.94 -18.16 3.51
N LYS A 588 12.06 -18.27 4.83
CA LYS A 588 11.72 -19.50 5.54
C LYS A 588 10.23 -19.68 5.78
N TYR A 589 9.52 -18.57 6.01
CA TYR A 589 8.13 -18.59 6.45
C TYR A 589 7.16 -17.86 5.51
N GLY A 590 7.68 -17.21 4.44
CA GLY A 590 6.87 -16.40 3.51
C GLY A 590 6.29 -15.12 4.14
N GLY A 591 6.87 -14.66 5.26
CA GLY A 591 6.42 -13.47 5.97
C GLY A 591 7.06 -12.17 5.48
N GLU A 592 6.93 -11.09 6.26
CA GLU A 592 7.36 -9.75 5.87
C GLU A 592 8.71 -9.30 6.48
N ASN A 593 9.36 -10.13 7.28
CA ASN A 593 10.75 -9.89 7.70
C ASN A 593 11.70 -10.14 6.52
N ALA A 594 11.85 -9.12 5.69
CA ALA A 594 12.65 -9.16 4.46
C ALA A 594 14.15 -9.37 4.71
N SER A 595 14.64 -8.94 5.87
CA SER A 595 16.03 -9.16 6.28
C SER A 595 16.30 -10.59 6.74
N ASN A 596 15.27 -11.41 6.94
CA ASN A 596 15.39 -12.75 7.54
C ASN A 596 16.14 -12.69 8.88
N TYR A 597 15.98 -11.60 9.63
CA TYR A 597 16.59 -11.40 10.94
C TYR A 597 16.00 -12.37 11.94
N GLU A 598 16.85 -13.00 12.73
CA GLU A 598 16.46 -13.93 13.79
C GLU A 598 17.32 -13.66 15.03
N ASN A 599 16.67 -13.35 16.15
CA ASN A 599 17.31 -13.18 17.45
C ASN A 599 16.39 -13.73 18.53
N PRO A 600 16.77 -14.78 19.26
CA PRO A 600 15.89 -15.46 20.22
C PRO A 600 15.37 -14.55 21.35
N GLU A 601 16.17 -13.58 21.82
CA GLU A 601 15.75 -12.66 22.86
C GLU A 601 14.77 -11.61 22.33
N PHE A 602 15.01 -11.08 21.11
CA PHE A 602 14.05 -10.22 20.44
C PHE A 602 12.71 -10.94 20.26
N ASP A 603 12.73 -12.18 19.76
CA ASP A 603 11.54 -13.00 19.53
C ASP A 603 10.77 -13.28 20.82
N ARG A 604 11.50 -13.55 21.91
CA ARG A 604 10.91 -13.73 23.24
C ARG A 604 10.21 -12.44 23.72
N LEU A 605 10.86 -11.30 23.59
CA LEU A 605 10.33 -9.99 23.98
C LEU A 605 9.13 -9.60 23.10
N PHE A 606 9.19 -9.87 21.79
CA PHE A 606 8.08 -9.64 20.86
C PHE A 606 6.83 -10.42 21.29
N ASN A 607 6.98 -11.71 21.64
CA ASN A 607 5.87 -12.52 22.11
C ASN A 607 5.27 -12.06 23.45
N LEU A 608 6.04 -11.40 24.30
CA LEU A 608 5.56 -10.78 25.53
C LEU A 608 4.86 -9.44 25.28
N MET A 609 5.34 -8.66 24.30
CA MET A 609 4.89 -7.31 23.99
C MET A 609 3.57 -7.28 23.21
N LYS A 610 3.43 -8.16 22.19
CA LYS A 610 2.38 -8.07 21.16
C LYS A 610 0.95 -8.06 21.67
N ASN A 611 0.67 -8.74 22.79
CA ASN A 611 -0.68 -8.86 23.35
C ASN A 611 -0.94 -7.94 24.56
N ARG A 612 -0.02 -7.01 24.86
CA ARG A 612 -0.20 -6.09 25.98
C ARG A 612 -0.90 -4.80 25.54
N PRO A 613 -1.69 -4.19 26.45
CA PRO A 613 -2.19 -2.84 26.25
C PRO A 613 -1.01 -1.83 26.19
N ASN A 614 -1.24 -0.65 25.65
CA ASN A 614 -0.28 0.43 25.61
C ASN A 614 -0.05 1.02 27.02
N ASP A 615 0.84 0.39 27.77
CA ASP A 615 1.22 0.74 29.14
C ASP A 615 2.75 0.86 29.29
N LEU A 616 3.18 1.26 30.47
CA LEU A 616 4.63 1.41 30.79
C LEU A 616 5.40 0.08 30.69
N GLN A 617 4.73 -1.06 30.93
CA GLN A 617 5.40 -2.36 30.80
C GLN A 617 5.60 -2.74 29.32
N ARG A 618 4.61 -2.46 28.47
CA ARG A 618 4.76 -2.62 27.01
C ARG A 618 5.88 -1.74 26.51
N GLN A 619 5.95 -0.47 26.96
CA GLN A 619 7.01 0.44 26.59
C GLN A 619 8.40 -0.10 26.96
N LYS A 620 8.57 -0.63 28.16
CA LYS A 620 9.86 -1.23 28.60
C LYS A 620 10.27 -2.43 27.76
N LEU A 621 9.33 -3.25 27.29
CA LEU A 621 9.62 -4.35 26.37
C LEU A 621 10.07 -3.83 25.01
N ILE A 622 9.39 -2.82 24.48
CA ILE A 622 9.75 -2.16 23.22
C ILE A 622 11.14 -1.55 23.32
N ASP A 623 11.44 -0.82 24.40
CA ASP A 623 12.76 -0.22 24.59
C ASP A 623 13.90 -1.25 24.54
N LYS A 624 13.71 -2.42 25.18
CA LYS A 624 14.67 -3.54 25.11
C LYS A 624 14.81 -4.10 23.70
N MET A 625 13.69 -4.26 22.99
CA MET A 625 13.70 -4.74 21.60
C MET A 625 14.43 -3.76 20.67
N LEU A 626 14.18 -2.46 20.82
CA LEU A 626 14.88 -1.41 20.07
C LEU A 626 16.38 -1.39 20.37
N ALA A 627 16.79 -1.60 21.61
CA ALA A 627 18.20 -1.68 21.98
C ALA A 627 18.90 -2.87 21.26
N ILE A 628 18.24 -4.03 21.18
CA ILE A 628 18.76 -5.23 20.50
C ILE A 628 18.95 -4.93 19.00
N VAL A 629 17.92 -4.45 18.30
CA VAL A 629 17.99 -4.25 16.85
C VAL A 629 18.91 -3.08 16.45
N ARG A 630 19.03 -2.06 17.28
CA ARG A 630 20.03 -1.00 17.09
C ARG A 630 21.46 -1.54 17.20
N TYR A 631 21.70 -2.44 18.16
CA TYR A 631 23.00 -3.11 18.33
C TYR A 631 23.32 -4.05 17.18
N ASP A 632 22.38 -4.92 16.79
CA ASP A 632 22.58 -5.91 15.73
C ASP A 632 22.62 -5.30 14.33
N ALA A 633 22.01 -4.12 14.17
CA ALA A 633 21.94 -3.34 12.94
C ALA A 633 21.49 -4.17 11.71
N PRO A 634 20.33 -4.88 11.74
CA PRO A 634 19.84 -5.58 10.57
C PRO A 634 19.43 -4.62 9.45
N TRP A 635 19.22 -3.36 9.77
CA TRP A 635 18.93 -2.26 8.85
C TRP A 635 19.84 -1.06 9.10
N VAL A 636 20.15 -0.33 8.03
CA VAL A 636 20.40 1.10 8.12
C VAL A 636 19.03 1.76 8.24
N TRP A 637 18.76 2.36 9.39
CA TRP A 637 17.50 3.08 9.62
C TRP A 637 17.48 4.31 8.69
N GLY A 638 16.52 4.36 7.80
CA GLY A 638 16.43 5.40 6.80
C GLY A 638 15.63 6.60 7.29
N MET A 639 14.36 6.68 6.93
CA MET A 639 13.51 7.79 7.29
C MET A 639 12.07 7.38 7.54
N HIS A 640 11.36 8.20 8.29
CA HIS A 640 9.90 8.29 8.33
C HIS A 640 9.48 9.41 7.38
N SER A 641 8.61 9.09 6.42
CA SER A 641 8.23 10.00 5.33
C SER A 641 7.25 11.07 5.80
N GLU A 642 7.37 12.26 5.26
CA GLU A 642 6.37 13.31 5.32
C GLU A 642 5.88 13.61 3.90
N ASP A 643 4.59 13.41 3.68
CA ASP A 643 3.97 13.59 2.37
C ASP A 643 3.36 14.98 2.23
N PHE A 644 3.70 15.62 1.10
CA PHE A 644 3.10 16.87 0.66
C PHE A 644 2.20 16.56 -0.53
N ILE A 645 0.89 16.69 -0.31
CA ILE A 645 -0.12 16.43 -1.30
C ILE A 645 -0.80 17.73 -1.69
N LEU A 646 -0.79 18.04 -2.97
CA LEU A 646 -1.51 19.15 -3.57
C LEU A 646 -2.86 18.68 -4.10
N SER A 647 -3.89 19.48 -3.91
CA SER A 647 -5.20 19.26 -4.50
C SER A 647 -5.74 20.53 -5.15
N GLN A 648 -6.50 20.36 -6.21
CA GLN A 648 -7.23 21.44 -6.87
C GLN A 648 -8.37 21.97 -5.99
N ASP A 649 -8.78 23.24 -6.19
CA ASP A 649 -9.83 23.90 -5.42
C ASP A 649 -11.18 23.17 -5.50
N TRP A 650 -11.50 22.65 -6.68
CA TRP A 650 -12.75 21.92 -6.92
C TRP A 650 -12.83 20.53 -6.26
N VAL A 651 -11.78 20.08 -5.58
CA VAL A 651 -11.75 18.78 -4.90
C VAL A 651 -11.88 18.96 -3.40
N SER A 652 -12.85 18.31 -2.80
CA SER A 652 -13.11 18.41 -1.37
C SER A 652 -13.18 17.06 -0.67
N ASN A 653 -13.23 17.08 0.67
CA ASN A 653 -13.31 15.93 1.56
C ASN A 653 -12.09 14.97 1.48
N ILE A 654 -10.92 15.51 1.26
CA ILE A 654 -9.68 14.73 1.30
C ILE A 654 -9.07 14.86 2.71
N LYS A 655 -9.65 14.17 3.68
CA LYS A 655 -9.00 14.00 4.98
C LYS A 655 -7.94 12.92 4.85
N SER A 656 -6.70 13.23 5.24
CA SER A 656 -5.63 12.25 5.20
C SER A 656 -5.99 11.02 6.03
N ASN A 657 -5.94 9.86 5.39
CA ASN A 657 -6.02 8.56 6.02
C ASN A 657 -4.86 7.72 5.49
N THR A 658 -3.84 7.56 6.32
CA THR A 658 -2.57 6.96 5.95
C THR A 658 -2.52 5.45 6.21
N ILE A 659 -3.57 4.90 6.87
CA ILE A 659 -3.67 3.47 7.20
C ILE A 659 -4.59 2.73 6.24
N THR A 660 -5.70 3.37 5.80
CA THR A 660 -6.60 2.74 4.84
C THR A 660 -6.78 3.59 3.60
N LEU A 661 -6.85 2.94 2.45
CA LEU A 661 -7.02 3.60 1.16
C LEU A 661 -8.46 3.60 0.65
N ASN A 662 -9.45 3.17 1.46
CA ASN A 662 -10.88 3.09 1.08
C ASN A 662 -11.61 4.44 1.14
N THR A 663 -10.90 5.54 0.91
CA THR A 663 -11.40 6.91 1.08
C THR A 663 -11.96 7.54 -0.19
N LEU A 664 -11.82 6.91 -1.34
CA LEU A 664 -12.31 7.43 -2.62
C LEU A 664 -13.83 7.73 -2.59
N LYS A 665 -14.61 6.93 -1.88
CA LYS A 665 -16.07 7.13 -1.70
C LYS A 665 -16.43 8.49 -1.12
N TYR A 666 -15.52 9.13 -0.37
CA TYR A 666 -15.73 10.43 0.28
C TYR A 666 -15.30 11.62 -0.57
N VAL A 667 -14.50 11.41 -1.61
CA VAL A 667 -14.01 12.47 -2.51
C VAL A 667 -15.18 13.10 -3.25
N SER A 668 -15.22 14.44 -3.27
CA SER A 668 -16.23 15.22 -3.98
C SER A 668 -15.54 16.15 -4.98
N VAL A 669 -16.12 16.28 -6.17
CA VAL A 669 -15.61 17.12 -7.26
C VAL A 669 -16.66 18.15 -7.64
N ASN A 670 -16.28 19.43 -7.64
CA ASN A 670 -17.12 20.53 -8.18
C ASN A 670 -16.87 20.66 -9.69
N VAL A 671 -17.65 19.95 -10.50
CA VAL A 671 -17.49 19.87 -11.96
C VAL A 671 -17.59 21.22 -12.66
N PRO A 672 -18.56 22.11 -12.36
CA PRO A 672 -18.62 23.44 -12.96
C PRO A 672 -17.34 24.25 -12.73
N GLU A 673 -16.83 24.29 -11.52
CA GLU A 673 -15.61 25.00 -11.16
C GLU A 673 -14.37 24.42 -11.85
N ARG A 674 -14.24 23.09 -11.84
CA ARG A 674 -13.19 22.39 -12.60
C ARG A 674 -13.15 22.82 -14.06
N ASN A 675 -14.32 22.82 -14.71
CA ASN A 675 -14.42 23.18 -16.11
C ASN A 675 -14.08 24.66 -16.35
N GLN A 676 -14.49 25.54 -15.47
CA GLN A 676 -14.18 26.97 -15.55
C GLN A 676 -12.65 27.21 -15.41
N LEU A 677 -12.01 26.63 -14.39
CA LEU A 677 -10.59 26.84 -14.12
C LEU A 677 -9.71 26.18 -15.20
N ARG A 678 -10.04 24.97 -15.65
CA ARG A 678 -9.35 24.32 -16.76
C ARG A 678 -9.35 25.18 -18.02
N ARG A 679 -10.46 25.81 -18.37
CA ARG A 679 -10.55 26.72 -19.51
C ARG A 679 -9.64 27.94 -19.34
N SER A 680 -9.64 28.55 -18.16
CA SER A 680 -8.83 29.73 -17.90
C SER A 680 -7.33 29.44 -17.97
N TRP A 681 -6.89 28.27 -17.54
CA TRP A 681 -5.48 27.87 -17.52
C TRP A 681 -4.95 27.34 -18.85
N ASN A 682 -5.81 26.86 -19.73
CA ASN A 682 -5.43 26.20 -20.99
C ASN A 682 -5.90 26.99 -22.22
N GLN A 683 -5.90 28.33 -22.15
CA GLN A 683 -6.18 29.17 -23.31
C GLN A 683 -5.02 29.06 -24.31
N PRO A 684 -5.32 28.95 -25.62
CA PRO A 684 -4.27 28.95 -26.61
C PRO A 684 -3.55 30.32 -26.62
N VAL A 685 -2.22 30.28 -26.58
CA VAL A 685 -1.39 31.46 -26.71
C VAL A 685 -1.19 31.73 -28.21
N PHE A 686 -1.85 32.77 -28.73
CA PHE A 686 -1.64 33.23 -30.10
C PHE A 686 -0.46 34.19 -30.10
N TRP A 687 0.66 33.79 -30.69
CA TRP A 687 1.74 34.72 -30.98
C TRP A 687 1.31 35.65 -32.10
N PRO A 688 1.45 36.99 -31.94
CA PRO A 688 1.19 37.91 -33.03
C PRO A 688 2.11 37.57 -34.21
N LEU A 689 1.56 37.38 -35.40
CA LEU A 689 2.29 37.05 -36.62
C LEU A 689 3.45 38.01 -36.94
N GLY A 690 3.54 39.16 -36.27
CA GLY A 690 4.63 40.15 -36.44
C GLY A 690 5.97 39.76 -35.81
N VAL A 691 6.07 38.72 -35.01
CA VAL A 691 7.32 38.26 -34.36
C VAL A 691 8.08 37.23 -35.21
N LEU A 692 7.49 36.73 -36.30
CA LEU A 692 8.10 35.74 -37.19
C LEU A 692 8.88 36.35 -38.37
N PHE A 693 8.89 37.68 -38.52
CA PHE A 693 9.57 38.41 -39.61
C PHE A 693 10.39 39.64 -39.14
N GLY A 694 10.93 39.57 -37.94
CA GLY A 694 11.88 40.56 -37.41
C GLY A 694 13.32 40.04 -37.40
#